data_fec9edd7156f688db796b1d552ffc6b0
#
_entry.id   fec9edd7156f688db796b1d552ffc6b0
#
_cell.length_a   1.000
_cell.length_b   1.000
_cell.length_c   1.000
_cell.angle_alpha   90.00
_cell.angle_beta   90.00
_cell.angle_gamma   90.00
#
_symmetry.space_group_name_H-M   'P 1'
#
loop_
_entity.id
_entity.type
_entity.pdbx_description
1 polymer ?
#
loop_
_entity_poly.entity_id
_entity_poly.type
_entity_poly.pdbx_seq_one_letter_code
_entity_poly.pdbx_strand_id
1 'polypeptide(L)'
;MKQKPAQPKGGQAKGGTQVKAAAPSNARWGLYTMAAIALWIITCFDNNGSYFTQKMVGVLCTVGMLCVMLFAGKDKVKRLMTPPAFALAAYMLLSAASTLYARSRKFAIAQFAVLLASFAVYLCIVLFSKDGKIAFRRAAGTIAAAAAPVGLLSIDAASCNILMRPVRVIMEAVGAGYGNTGAYFYSRLNTILGNPNTYAGLMSIACLLSLWLVITAASRSQKILCTVLLMVNAVSYLLAFSMGSLGVFVVACLAMLVLSPSDKRMDLFLLLVQTAVVALIVGAVSVKGFGDDVTGSFLPIIMLIAGCAAACVLEIFVREKLVARLADKGKLLIGLIAAIVVLAAVYLAAALNVTGSYTFGTESEFRRALDLPAGDYTLSMQADPSATVRITYKNTNNLVQNNETDLVNGASDAPVTFTVPEDSKLVFFYFGGEPGATLSAADYTGAKDGSVKLGYKLLPAFVADRIQDLTANGNVVQRGVYRQDAIKLWKTSPVFGRGLGGFENGVVSVQDYYYETKYAHNHYVEALCDLGILGLAAFLAMLGTSVWALVKSRKEKPLIVMLLGACVLQMFGQAISDVTWSVGCCLPTFFAVLALVTLHCGDCLKLKTPEKNKGGAVRWPVTVVSAVFIVLISLNLIAQSKFSSDSLTLDDLKQCASIDPFETNDYKLSYLISGGNEEDVASRYAADLSHVESNAISIPLAQYYASVGDYTKALDQLDRGAKYTRANASVWQKMFDLYEQMIDPVGSSIGAAQWLQDDTYVKRMVNGYETLCQVNADQLDDVLLTDANNSFLNKLLAVNTLDPYDFVEALTTFSTLGLDTAYLPDADGNGVPDCATVQEGSVTWGENGAFTADTDSVVTFAAVIKTDGDYDLTVQSSASVEAAVGDTAVALDASGKSTQPVHDLGDTENAMTITLRVPAGTTVSHVTYMKK
;
A
#
# COMPACT_ATOMS: atom_id res chain seq x y z
N MET A 1 87.26 46.12 -24.17
CA MET A 1 86.41 47.21 -23.71
C MET A 1 84.99 46.58 -23.54
N LYS A 2 84.51 46.41 -22.30
CA LYS A 2 83.22 45.81 -21.99
C LYS A 2 82.20 46.95 -21.76
N GLN A 3 81.14 47.06 -22.54
CA GLN A 3 80.01 47.90 -22.27
C GLN A 3 79.06 47.26 -21.29
N LYS A 4 78.68 47.94 -20.23
CA LYS A 4 77.59 47.61 -19.26
C LYS A 4 76.24 47.93 -19.87
N PRO A 5 75.24 47.14 -19.72
CA PRO A 5 73.90 47.50 -20.08
C PRO A 5 73.29 48.46 -19.02
N ALA A 6 72.48 49.39 -19.48
CA ALA A 6 71.79 50.39 -18.66
C ALA A 6 70.52 49.80 -17.97
N GLN A 7 70.31 50.20 -16.74
CA GLN A 7 69.10 49.96 -15.97
C GLN A 7 67.92 50.79 -16.52
N PRO A 8 66.70 50.19 -16.66
CA PRO A 8 65.51 51.01 -16.92
C PRO A 8 64.96 51.62 -15.62
N LYS A 9 64.63 52.88 -15.71
CA LYS A 9 64.01 53.69 -14.62
C LYS A 9 62.64 53.16 -14.26
N GLY A 10 62.36 52.97 -12.95
CA GLY A 10 61.09 52.64 -12.39
C GLY A 10 59.97 53.61 -12.72
N GLY A 11 58.93 53.09 -13.36
CA GLY A 11 57.64 53.72 -13.45
C GLY A 11 56.78 53.31 -12.27
N GLN A 12 56.34 54.24 -11.47
CA GLN A 12 55.38 54.01 -10.41
C GLN A 12 54.07 53.50 -11.01
N ALA A 13 53.74 52.21 -10.77
CA ALA A 13 52.40 51.64 -11.04
C ALA A 13 51.41 52.27 -10.08
N LYS A 14 50.47 53.03 -10.61
CA LYS A 14 49.27 53.51 -9.89
C LYS A 14 48.50 52.31 -9.37
N GLY A 15 48.07 52.40 -8.12
CA GLY A 15 47.40 51.42 -7.34
C GLY A 15 46.26 50.64 -8.08
N GLY A 16 46.48 49.39 -8.24
CA GLY A 16 45.40 48.44 -8.63
C GLY A 16 44.35 48.40 -7.53
N THR A 17 43.17 48.87 -7.87
CA THR A 17 41.98 48.71 -7.03
C THR A 17 41.76 47.23 -6.84
N GLN A 18 42.08 46.72 -5.66
CA GLN A 18 41.60 45.39 -5.26
C GLN A 18 40.07 45.42 -5.35
N VAL A 19 39.52 44.76 -6.36
CA VAL A 19 38.09 44.45 -6.39
C VAL A 19 37.82 43.57 -5.19
N LYS A 20 37.40 44.17 -4.09
CA LYS A 20 36.82 43.40 -2.96
C LYS A 20 35.74 42.52 -3.55
N ALA A 21 35.94 41.21 -3.50
CA ALA A 21 34.89 40.26 -3.82
C ALA A 21 33.67 40.69 -3.01
N ALA A 22 32.63 41.11 -3.70
CA ALA A 22 31.38 41.51 -3.05
C ALA A 22 30.93 40.38 -2.16
N ALA A 23 30.74 40.63 -0.87
CA ALA A 23 30.14 39.68 0.06
C ALA A 23 28.82 39.18 -0.55
N PRO A 24 28.50 37.93 -0.47
CA PRO A 24 27.24 37.40 -1.01
C PRO A 24 26.08 38.19 -0.39
N SER A 25 25.31 38.89 -1.22
CA SER A 25 24.20 39.71 -0.75
C SER A 25 23.23 38.86 0.08
N ASN A 26 22.75 39.35 1.20
CA ASN A 26 21.75 38.69 2.08
C ASN A 26 20.49 38.27 1.32
N ALA A 27 20.12 38.95 0.24
CA ALA A 27 19.03 38.62 -0.65
C ALA A 27 19.15 37.20 -1.29
N ARG A 28 20.37 36.66 -1.47
CA ARG A 28 20.57 35.32 -2.04
C ARG A 28 20.30 34.21 -1.04
N TRP A 29 20.56 34.41 0.24
CA TRP A 29 20.23 33.48 1.30
C TRP A 29 18.71 33.39 1.50
N GLY A 30 17.99 34.50 1.41
CA GLY A 30 16.55 34.54 1.43
C GLY A 30 15.91 33.65 0.34
N LEU A 31 16.44 33.68 -0.90
CA LEU A 31 15.96 32.83 -1.98
C LEU A 31 16.14 31.33 -1.70
N TYR A 32 17.29 30.89 -1.18
CA TYR A 32 17.52 29.49 -0.84
C TYR A 32 16.65 29.02 0.33
N THR A 33 16.42 29.89 1.30
CA THR A 33 15.51 29.62 2.42
C THR A 33 14.08 29.44 1.91
N MET A 34 13.60 30.34 1.05
CA MET A 34 12.28 30.23 0.43
C MET A 34 12.15 28.95 -0.41
N ALA A 35 13.18 28.59 -1.17
CA ALA A 35 13.21 27.36 -1.94
C ALA A 35 13.16 26.10 -1.05
N ALA A 36 13.86 26.13 0.10
CA ALA A 36 13.80 25.04 1.07
C ALA A 36 12.41 24.89 1.71
N ILE A 37 11.79 26.02 2.07
CA ILE A 37 10.42 26.05 2.61
C ILE A 37 9.43 25.56 1.56
N ALA A 38 9.52 26.03 0.31
CA ALA A 38 8.64 25.59 -0.77
C ALA A 38 8.79 24.08 -1.03
N LEU A 39 10.02 23.57 -1.08
CA LEU A 39 10.27 22.14 -1.24
C LEU A 39 9.70 21.33 -0.07
N TRP A 40 9.85 21.83 1.15
CA TRP A 40 9.28 21.20 2.34
C TRP A 40 7.76 21.19 2.30
N ILE A 41 7.12 22.29 1.92
CA ILE A 41 5.65 22.37 1.78
C ILE A 41 5.16 21.37 0.75
N ILE A 42 5.75 21.34 -0.46
CA ILE A 42 5.36 20.40 -1.51
C ILE A 42 5.51 18.96 -1.02
N THR A 43 6.59 18.63 -0.33
CA THR A 43 6.82 17.30 0.25
C THR A 43 5.74 16.92 1.26
N CYS A 44 5.28 17.84 2.09
CA CYS A 44 4.29 17.57 3.12
C CYS A 44 2.86 17.47 2.58
N PHE A 45 2.52 18.22 1.53
CA PHE A 45 1.15 18.30 1.03
C PHE A 45 0.65 17.06 0.30
N ASP A 46 1.53 16.21 -0.18
CA ASP A 46 1.12 15.04 -0.97
C ASP A 46 0.78 13.82 -0.11
N ASN A 47 1.08 13.84 1.16
CA ASN A 47 0.89 12.64 1.95
C ASN A 47 -0.50 12.60 2.57
N ASN A 48 -1.31 11.61 2.19
CA ASN A 48 -2.71 11.45 2.60
C ASN A 48 -3.59 12.68 2.32
N GLY A 49 -3.11 13.64 1.51
CA GLY A 49 -3.93 14.74 1.01
C GLY A 49 -5.08 14.21 0.16
N SER A 50 -6.22 14.86 0.22
CA SER A 50 -7.30 14.58 -0.72
C SER A 50 -6.79 14.81 -2.15
N TYR A 51 -7.33 14.08 -3.12
CA TYR A 51 -7.01 14.30 -4.54
C TYR A 51 -7.22 15.78 -4.95
N PHE A 52 -8.14 16.48 -4.29
CA PHE A 52 -8.36 17.91 -4.47
C PHE A 52 -7.11 18.73 -4.08
N THR A 53 -6.53 18.47 -2.91
CA THR A 53 -5.33 19.16 -2.43
C THR A 53 -4.13 18.90 -3.35
N GLN A 54 -3.93 17.68 -3.81
CA GLN A 54 -2.89 17.33 -4.76
C GLN A 54 -3.02 18.11 -6.08
N LYS A 55 -4.23 18.21 -6.62
CA LYS A 55 -4.51 18.99 -7.82
C LYS A 55 -4.27 20.49 -7.63
N MET A 56 -4.67 21.05 -6.48
CA MET A 56 -4.40 22.45 -6.13
C MET A 56 -2.90 22.75 -6.10
N VAL A 57 -2.11 21.92 -5.43
CA VAL A 57 -0.65 22.06 -5.37
C VAL A 57 -0.06 21.92 -6.78
N GLY A 58 -0.55 20.97 -7.57
CA GLY A 58 -0.17 20.77 -8.97
C GLY A 58 -0.38 22.04 -9.81
N VAL A 59 -1.54 22.70 -9.69
CA VAL A 59 -1.83 23.98 -10.38
C VAL A 59 -0.87 25.07 -9.96
N LEU A 60 -0.69 25.30 -8.66
CA LEU A 60 0.19 26.33 -8.14
C LEU A 60 1.64 26.13 -8.63
N CYS A 61 2.13 24.91 -8.60
CA CYS A 61 3.47 24.58 -9.08
C CYS A 61 3.57 24.75 -10.60
N THR A 62 2.51 24.42 -11.35
CA THR A 62 2.48 24.61 -12.82
C THR A 62 2.43 26.07 -13.20
N VAL A 63 1.73 26.93 -12.43
CA VAL A 63 1.81 28.41 -12.58
C VAL A 63 3.23 28.87 -12.35
N GLY A 64 3.89 28.40 -11.29
CA GLY A 64 5.32 28.70 -11.05
C GLY A 64 6.20 28.24 -12.21
N MET A 65 5.98 27.06 -12.74
CA MET A 65 6.68 26.52 -13.91
C MET A 65 6.48 27.39 -15.15
N LEU A 66 5.27 27.83 -15.41
CA LEU A 66 4.94 28.76 -16.51
C LEU A 66 5.71 30.06 -16.37
N CYS A 67 5.70 30.69 -15.20
CA CYS A 67 6.47 31.87 -14.91
C CYS A 67 7.97 31.65 -15.16
N VAL A 68 8.51 30.56 -14.67
CA VAL A 68 9.91 30.16 -14.85
C VAL A 68 10.25 30.06 -16.34
N MET A 69 9.42 29.44 -17.15
CA MET A 69 9.64 29.28 -18.59
C MET A 69 9.52 30.60 -19.35
N LEU A 70 8.58 31.46 -18.98
CA LEU A 70 8.42 32.80 -19.59
C LEU A 70 9.63 33.72 -19.33
N PHE A 71 10.18 33.69 -18.12
CA PHE A 71 11.30 34.52 -17.70
C PHE A 71 12.69 33.92 -17.92
N ALA A 72 12.78 32.63 -18.23
CA ALA A 72 14.04 31.97 -18.52
C ALA A 72 14.62 32.47 -19.86
N GLY A 73 15.86 32.98 -19.87
CA GLY A 73 16.55 33.33 -21.08
C GLY A 73 16.82 32.13 -22.00
N LYS A 74 16.86 32.34 -23.32
CA LYS A 74 17.09 31.28 -24.33
C LYS A 74 18.32 30.41 -24.04
N ASP A 75 19.39 31.01 -23.51
CA ASP A 75 20.62 30.28 -23.18
C ASP A 75 20.47 29.34 -21.98
N LYS A 76 19.58 29.65 -21.06
CA LYS A 76 19.26 28.77 -19.94
C LYS A 76 18.44 27.53 -20.36
N VAL A 77 17.53 27.72 -21.33
CA VAL A 77 16.72 26.63 -21.87
C VAL A 77 17.57 25.58 -22.61
N LYS A 78 18.72 26.01 -23.18
CA LYS A 78 19.69 25.07 -23.78
C LYS A 78 20.25 24.05 -22.78
N ARG A 79 20.14 24.28 -21.47
CA ARG A 79 20.53 23.31 -20.42
C ARG A 79 19.67 22.07 -20.41
N LEU A 80 18.43 22.16 -20.91
CA LEU A 80 17.51 21.03 -21.06
C LEU A 80 17.85 20.14 -22.26
N MET A 81 18.78 20.55 -23.13
CA MET A 81 19.16 19.80 -24.34
C MET A 81 20.18 18.71 -24.01
N THR A 82 19.82 17.82 -23.09
CA THR A 82 20.64 16.70 -22.62
C THR A 82 19.81 15.41 -22.58
N PRO A 83 20.42 14.22 -22.78
CA PRO A 83 19.70 12.95 -22.73
C PRO A 83 18.91 12.71 -21.42
N PRO A 84 19.44 13.02 -20.22
CA PRO A 84 18.64 12.89 -18.99
C PRO A 84 17.37 13.75 -18.99
N ALA A 85 17.45 14.99 -19.50
CA ALA A 85 16.29 15.87 -19.60
C ALA A 85 15.26 15.36 -20.61
N PHE A 86 15.71 14.79 -21.74
CA PHE A 86 14.80 14.21 -22.74
C PHE A 86 14.12 12.93 -22.22
N ALA A 87 14.85 12.08 -21.50
CA ALA A 87 14.26 10.87 -20.90
C ALA A 87 13.19 11.23 -19.87
N LEU A 88 13.45 12.22 -19.00
CA LEU A 88 12.45 12.74 -18.08
C LEU A 88 11.25 13.37 -18.82
N ALA A 89 11.50 14.16 -19.85
CA ALA A 89 10.43 14.75 -20.67
C ALA A 89 9.56 13.69 -21.35
N ALA A 90 10.15 12.60 -21.84
CA ALA A 90 9.42 11.49 -22.43
C ALA A 90 8.51 10.82 -21.39
N TYR A 91 9.02 10.57 -20.18
CA TYR A 91 8.22 10.02 -19.09
C TYR A 91 7.07 10.96 -18.71
N MET A 92 7.32 12.26 -18.61
CA MET A 92 6.28 13.27 -18.32
C MET A 92 5.23 13.36 -19.43
N LEU A 93 5.63 13.26 -20.69
CA LEU A 93 4.70 13.29 -21.83
C LEU A 93 3.82 12.05 -21.90
N LEU A 94 4.39 10.87 -21.65
CA LEU A 94 3.61 9.63 -21.54
C LEU A 94 2.62 9.69 -20.39
N SER A 95 3.05 10.20 -19.23
CA SER A 95 2.19 10.40 -18.07
C SER A 95 1.05 11.39 -18.36
N ALA A 96 1.35 12.50 -19.06
CA ALA A 96 0.33 13.45 -19.50
C ALA A 96 -0.65 12.83 -20.49
N ALA A 97 -0.16 12.12 -21.51
CA ALA A 97 -0.99 11.44 -22.49
C ALA A 97 -1.90 10.38 -21.84
N SER A 98 -1.40 9.70 -20.81
CA SER A 98 -2.15 8.67 -20.12
C SER A 98 -3.41 9.20 -19.42
N THR A 99 -3.45 10.48 -19.03
CA THR A 99 -4.64 11.09 -18.43
C THR A 99 -5.84 11.14 -19.39
N LEU A 100 -5.60 11.04 -20.71
CA LEU A 100 -6.65 11.08 -21.73
C LEU A 100 -7.33 9.71 -21.90
N TYR A 101 -6.60 8.62 -21.70
CA TYR A 101 -7.11 7.25 -21.89
C TYR A 101 -7.18 6.42 -20.60
N ALA A 102 -6.81 7.00 -19.45
CA ALA A 102 -6.83 6.30 -18.18
C ALA A 102 -8.20 5.72 -17.86
N ARG A 103 -8.22 4.50 -17.35
CA ARG A 103 -9.45 3.81 -16.91
C ARG A 103 -10.12 4.54 -15.75
N SER A 104 -9.32 5.13 -14.85
CA SER A 104 -9.80 6.09 -13.86
C SER A 104 -9.11 7.45 -14.08
N ARG A 105 -9.84 8.40 -14.65
CA ARG A 105 -9.32 9.76 -14.85
C ARG A 105 -9.09 10.48 -13.52
N LYS A 106 -9.90 10.19 -12.51
CA LYS A 106 -9.78 10.74 -11.14
C LYS A 106 -8.39 10.48 -10.56
N PHE A 107 -7.93 9.24 -10.59
CA PHE A 107 -6.60 8.87 -10.09
C PHE A 107 -5.50 9.41 -11.00
N ALA A 108 -5.67 9.34 -12.31
CA ALA A 108 -4.68 9.77 -13.27
C ALA A 108 -4.33 11.26 -13.16
N ILE A 109 -5.35 12.12 -13.03
CA ILE A 109 -5.16 13.57 -12.91
C ILE A 109 -4.49 13.93 -11.59
N ALA A 110 -4.89 13.31 -10.48
CA ALA A 110 -4.27 13.56 -9.18
C ALA A 110 -2.77 13.16 -9.18
N GLN A 111 -2.45 11.97 -9.66
CA GLN A 111 -1.06 11.51 -9.75
C GLN A 111 -0.24 12.37 -10.72
N PHE A 112 -0.82 12.77 -11.85
CA PHE A 112 -0.14 13.65 -12.79
C PHE A 112 0.11 15.05 -12.22
N ALA A 113 -0.80 15.59 -11.41
CA ALA A 113 -0.61 16.88 -10.72
C ALA A 113 0.62 16.85 -9.79
N VAL A 114 0.83 15.74 -9.09
CA VAL A 114 2.03 15.53 -8.24
C VAL A 114 3.31 15.47 -9.07
N LEU A 115 3.28 14.76 -10.20
CA LEU A 115 4.41 14.73 -11.15
C LEU A 115 4.73 16.13 -11.69
N LEU A 116 3.71 16.94 -12.02
CA LEU A 116 3.88 18.33 -12.47
C LEU A 116 4.50 19.19 -11.39
N ALA A 117 4.08 19.09 -10.14
CA ALA A 117 4.67 19.81 -9.03
C ALA A 117 6.16 19.47 -8.89
N SER A 118 6.52 18.21 -8.99
CA SER A 118 7.91 17.74 -8.93
C SER A 118 8.72 18.20 -10.15
N PHE A 119 8.11 18.20 -11.34
CA PHE A 119 8.75 18.71 -12.56
C PHE A 119 9.00 20.21 -12.50
N ALA A 120 8.13 20.98 -11.83
CA ALA A 120 8.37 22.40 -11.58
C ALA A 120 9.66 22.62 -10.77
N VAL A 121 9.89 21.80 -9.72
CA VAL A 121 11.15 21.83 -8.95
C VAL A 121 12.36 21.54 -9.84
N TYR A 122 12.27 20.50 -10.67
CA TYR A 122 13.32 20.16 -11.64
C TYR A 122 13.65 21.34 -12.55
N LEU A 123 12.65 21.95 -13.20
CA LEU A 123 12.84 23.09 -14.09
C LEU A 123 13.43 24.31 -13.38
N CYS A 124 12.94 24.62 -12.18
CA CYS A 124 13.49 25.73 -11.37
C CYS A 124 14.99 25.54 -11.12
N ILE A 125 15.42 24.35 -10.73
CA ILE A 125 16.84 24.06 -10.46
C ILE A 125 17.65 24.15 -11.75
N VAL A 126 17.24 23.53 -12.85
CA VAL A 126 17.99 23.50 -14.11
C VAL A 126 18.13 24.91 -14.71
N LEU A 127 17.04 25.68 -14.70
CA LEU A 127 17.00 26.96 -15.39
C LEU A 127 17.57 28.11 -14.57
N PHE A 128 17.42 28.14 -13.26
CA PHE A 128 17.81 29.25 -12.41
C PHE A 128 19.05 29.05 -11.57
N SER A 129 19.48 27.81 -11.32
CA SER A 129 20.72 27.57 -10.61
C SER A 129 21.93 28.07 -11.43
N LYS A 130 22.92 28.60 -10.72
CA LYS A 130 24.20 28.94 -11.31
C LYS A 130 25.08 27.70 -11.45
N ASP A 131 26.02 27.76 -12.39
CA ASP A 131 27.03 26.72 -12.54
C ASP A 131 28.14 26.86 -11.49
N GLY A 132 28.85 25.76 -11.23
CA GLY A 132 30.01 25.72 -10.35
C GLY A 132 29.79 25.07 -8.99
N LYS A 133 30.90 24.75 -8.33
CA LYS A 133 30.92 23.99 -7.05
C LYS A 133 30.14 24.68 -5.93
N ILE A 134 30.20 25.98 -5.82
CA ILE A 134 29.50 26.77 -4.78
C ILE A 134 27.99 26.68 -4.99
N ALA A 135 27.51 26.80 -6.22
CA ALA A 135 26.07 26.68 -6.53
C ALA A 135 25.55 25.28 -6.29
N PHE A 136 26.31 24.26 -6.69
CA PHE A 136 25.97 22.85 -6.40
C PHE A 136 25.86 22.60 -4.90
N ARG A 137 26.85 23.06 -4.10
CA ARG A 137 26.83 22.92 -2.64
C ARG A 137 25.60 23.58 -2.00
N ARG A 138 25.21 24.76 -2.48
CA ARG A 138 24.02 25.47 -1.99
C ARG A 138 22.75 24.70 -2.34
N ALA A 139 22.63 24.20 -3.56
CA ALA A 139 21.48 23.40 -3.97
C ALA A 139 21.37 22.10 -3.16
N ALA A 140 22.47 21.36 -3.02
CA ALA A 140 22.51 20.16 -2.19
C ALA A 140 22.16 20.46 -0.72
N GLY A 141 22.68 21.58 -0.18
CA GLY A 141 22.37 22.03 1.16
C GLY A 141 20.90 22.42 1.35
N THR A 142 20.30 23.06 0.33
CA THR A 142 18.87 23.41 0.35
C THR A 142 17.98 22.17 0.41
N ILE A 143 18.27 21.14 -0.40
CA ILE A 143 17.51 19.89 -0.40
C ILE A 143 17.65 19.16 0.95
N ALA A 144 18.88 19.02 1.46
CA ALA A 144 19.12 18.36 2.74
C ALA A 144 18.47 19.11 3.92
N ALA A 145 18.50 20.45 3.89
CA ALA A 145 17.88 21.31 4.91
C ALA A 145 16.34 21.29 4.84
N ALA A 146 15.75 21.07 3.65
CA ALA A 146 14.31 20.93 3.52
C ALA A 146 13.78 19.63 4.17
N ALA A 147 14.57 18.56 4.18
CA ALA A 147 14.20 17.29 4.83
C ALA A 147 14.31 17.33 6.37
N ALA A 148 15.24 18.11 6.93
CA ALA A 148 15.50 18.14 8.36
C ALA A 148 14.29 18.55 9.23
N PRO A 149 13.46 19.55 8.88
CA PRO A 149 12.22 19.84 9.61
C PRO A 149 11.25 18.68 9.64
N VAL A 150 11.13 17.88 8.55
CA VAL A 150 10.30 16.68 8.52
C VAL A 150 10.81 15.68 9.56
N GLY A 151 12.13 15.48 9.65
CA GLY A 151 12.75 14.62 10.66
C GLY A 151 12.52 15.09 12.09
N LEU A 152 12.71 16.38 12.35
CA LEU A 152 12.49 16.97 13.69
C LEU A 152 11.04 16.89 14.13
N LEU A 153 10.11 17.27 13.25
CA LEU A 153 8.68 17.16 13.52
C LEU A 153 8.25 15.72 13.74
N SER A 154 8.90 14.77 13.07
CA SER A 154 8.68 13.35 13.25
C SER A 154 9.02 12.90 14.67
N ILE A 155 10.21 13.22 15.13
CA ILE A 155 10.68 12.85 16.48
C ILE A 155 9.84 13.55 17.54
N ASP A 156 9.49 14.83 17.32
CA ASP A 156 8.63 15.59 18.23
C ASP A 156 7.23 15.02 18.33
N ALA A 157 6.60 14.71 17.19
CA ALA A 157 5.25 14.17 17.14
C ALA A 157 5.11 12.81 17.84
N ALA A 158 6.16 11.99 17.78
CA ALA A 158 6.21 10.66 18.42
C ALA A 158 6.57 10.73 19.91
N SER A 159 6.89 11.90 20.45
CA SER A 159 7.38 12.04 21.81
C SER A 159 6.68 13.17 22.60
N CYS A 160 7.16 14.40 22.54
CA CYS A 160 6.62 15.52 23.33
C CYS A 160 5.52 16.33 22.62
N ASN A 161 5.41 16.22 21.27
CA ASN A 161 4.37 16.85 20.44
C ASN A 161 4.17 18.38 20.64
N ILE A 162 5.28 19.10 20.83
CA ILE A 162 5.26 20.56 21.03
C ILE A 162 5.31 21.30 19.69
N LEU A 163 6.25 20.90 18.81
CA LEU A 163 6.47 21.56 17.52
C LEU A 163 5.42 21.10 16.49
N MET A 164 4.99 19.87 16.57
CA MET A 164 4.03 19.30 15.61
C MET A 164 2.60 19.79 15.83
N ARG A 165 2.21 20.08 17.06
CA ARG A 165 0.84 20.54 17.38
C ARG A 165 0.40 21.77 16.58
N PRO A 166 1.14 22.90 16.52
CA PRO A 166 0.75 24.05 15.70
C PRO A 166 0.80 23.74 14.19
N VAL A 167 1.71 22.87 13.74
CA VAL A 167 1.80 22.48 12.32
C VAL A 167 0.55 21.67 11.93
N ARG A 168 0.07 20.79 12.79
CA ARG A 168 -1.17 20.01 12.59
C ARG A 168 -2.36 20.95 12.39
N VAL A 169 -2.54 21.94 13.28
CA VAL A 169 -3.64 22.91 13.18
C VAL A 169 -3.60 23.67 11.84
N ILE A 170 -2.42 24.06 11.38
CA ILE A 170 -2.27 24.73 10.09
C ILE A 170 -2.61 23.79 8.93
N MET A 171 -2.15 22.53 8.97
CA MET A 171 -2.41 21.55 7.93
C MET A 171 -3.90 21.22 7.84
N GLU A 172 -4.57 21.03 8.97
CA GLU A 172 -6.02 20.81 9.05
C GLU A 172 -6.82 22.00 8.49
N ALA A 173 -6.40 23.22 8.82
CA ALA A 173 -7.05 24.45 8.34
C ALA A 173 -6.97 24.64 6.82
N VAL A 174 -5.98 24.07 6.16
CA VAL A 174 -5.83 24.12 4.69
C VAL A 174 -6.33 22.84 4.00
N GLY A 175 -7.04 21.96 4.75
CA GLY A 175 -7.57 20.71 4.20
C GLY A 175 -6.52 19.67 3.84
N ALA A 176 -5.28 19.83 4.31
CA ALA A 176 -4.25 18.81 4.22
C ALA A 176 -4.55 17.76 5.29
N GLY A 177 -5.21 16.67 4.91
CA GLY A 177 -5.58 15.61 5.82
C GLY A 177 -4.36 15.04 6.53
N TYR A 178 -4.32 15.27 7.83
CA TYR A 178 -3.36 14.60 8.69
C TYR A 178 -3.96 13.25 9.03
N GLY A 179 -3.47 12.20 8.36
CA GLY A 179 -3.94 10.85 8.67
C GLY A 179 -3.75 10.54 10.16
N ASN A 180 -4.77 9.95 10.78
CA ASN A 180 -4.79 9.52 12.19
C ASN A 180 -3.80 8.39 12.52
N THR A 181 -2.89 8.06 11.63
CA THR A 181 -1.81 7.12 11.91
C THR A 181 -0.84 7.82 12.85
N GLY A 182 -0.70 7.28 14.05
CA GLY A 182 0.22 7.80 15.04
C GLY A 182 1.62 8.04 14.48
N ALA A 183 2.32 9.03 15.04
CA ALA A 183 3.67 9.38 14.57
C ALA A 183 4.67 8.22 14.75
N TYR A 184 4.33 7.27 15.60
CA TYR A 184 5.10 6.05 15.90
C TYR A 184 4.17 4.85 15.81
N PHE A 185 4.30 4.08 14.74
CA PHE A 185 3.42 2.96 14.42
C PHE A 185 4.24 1.69 14.22
N TYR A 186 3.88 0.61 14.89
CA TYR A 186 4.66 -0.63 14.90
C TYR A 186 6.15 -0.40 15.17
N SER A 187 6.48 0.39 16.21
CA SER A 187 7.85 0.73 16.59
C SER A 187 8.66 1.42 15.48
N ARG A 188 8.01 2.22 14.62
CA ARG A 188 8.62 2.94 13.50
C ARG A 188 8.12 4.38 13.43
N LEU A 189 9.04 5.34 13.18
CA LEU A 189 8.62 6.70 12.86
C LEU A 189 7.88 6.73 11.53
N ASN A 190 6.69 7.25 11.56
CA ASN A 190 5.77 7.31 10.44
C ASN A 190 5.48 8.76 10.01
N THR A 191 5.12 9.59 10.92
CA THR A 191 4.86 11.03 10.81
C THR A 191 3.90 11.52 9.74
N ILE A 192 4.08 12.82 9.44
CA ILE A 192 3.35 13.58 8.42
C ILE A 192 3.26 12.81 7.10
N LEU A 193 4.22 11.95 6.79
CA LEU A 193 4.28 11.21 5.54
C LEU A 193 3.50 9.91 5.53
N GLY A 194 2.86 9.51 6.62
CA GLY A 194 1.94 8.36 6.71
C GLY A 194 2.53 6.98 6.41
N ASN A 195 3.78 6.91 5.92
CA ASN A 195 4.45 5.66 5.57
C ASN A 195 5.95 5.70 5.93
N PRO A 196 6.43 4.79 6.84
CA PRO A 196 7.82 4.77 7.27
C PRO A 196 8.82 4.49 6.15
N ASN A 197 8.44 3.73 5.12
CA ASN A 197 9.34 3.43 4.00
C ASN A 197 9.54 4.65 3.09
N THR A 198 8.47 5.40 2.87
CA THR A 198 8.51 6.66 2.11
C THR A 198 9.33 7.71 2.86
N TYR A 199 9.10 7.81 4.18
CA TYR A 199 9.89 8.64 5.05
C TYR A 199 11.40 8.30 5.00
N ALA A 200 11.73 6.99 5.04
CA ALA A 200 13.10 6.52 4.85
C ALA A 200 13.66 6.89 3.47
N GLY A 201 12.85 6.86 2.42
CA GLY A 201 13.24 7.28 1.07
C GLY A 201 13.70 8.74 1.01
N LEU A 202 12.95 9.64 1.62
CA LEU A 202 13.31 11.06 1.74
C LEU A 202 14.58 11.26 2.57
N MET A 203 14.61 10.67 3.77
CA MET A 203 15.72 10.85 4.72
C MET A 203 17.03 10.24 4.24
N SER A 204 16.99 9.12 3.49
CA SER A 204 18.20 8.50 2.93
C SER A 204 18.91 9.44 1.94
N ILE A 205 18.17 10.11 1.05
CA ILE A 205 18.74 11.10 0.14
C ILE A 205 19.31 12.30 0.92
N ALA A 206 18.58 12.78 1.92
CA ALA A 206 19.05 13.86 2.78
C ALA A 206 20.34 13.51 3.55
N CYS A 207 20.47 12.24 4.00
CA CYS A 207 21.70 11.74 4.60
C CYS A 207 22.88 11.75 3.62
N LEU A 208 22.70 11.21 2.40
CA LEU A 208 23.75 11.19 1.38
C LEU A 208 24.23 12.62 1.02
N LEU A 209 23.28 13.54 0.86
CA LEU A 209 23.59 14.97 0.63
C LEU A 209 24.36 15.56 1.82
N SER A 210 23.93 15.28 3.04
CA SER A 210 24.56 15.80 4.27
C SER A 210 25.96 15.25 4.47
N LEU A 211 26.19 13.95 4.23
CA LEU A 211 27.53 13.34 4.24
C LEU A 211 28.48 14.08 3.29
N TRP A 212 28.04 14.33 2.07
CA TRP A 212 28.85 15.06 1.09
C TRP A 212 29.13 16.51 1.53
N LEU A 213 28.13 17.18 2.16
CA LEU A 213 28.29 18.54 2.67
C LEU A 213 29.35 18.63 3.77
N VAL A 214 29.44 17.65 4.64
CA VAL A 214 30.49 17.57 5.69
C VAL A 214 31.88 17.39 5.04
N ILE A 215 32.02 16.40 4.14
CA ILE A 215 33.29 16.10 3.46
C ILE A 215 33.83 17.28 2.66
N THR A 216 32.96 18.11 2.09
CA THR A 216 33.32 19.23 1.24
C THR A 216 33.26 20.58 1.96
N ALA A 217 33.08 20.63 3.28
CA ALA A 217 33.04 21.86 4.06
C ALA A 217 34.35 22.65 3.99
N ALA A 218 34.26 23.90 3.68
CA ALA A 218 35.43 24.82 3.52
C ALA A 218 35.89 25.48 4.82
N SER A 219 35.00 25.60 5.81
CA SER A 219 35.30 26.20 7.11
C SER A 219 34.79 25.33 8.27
N ARG A 220 35.37 25.53 9.45
CA ARG A 220 34.99 24.83 10.67
C ARG A 220 33.52 25.04 11.02
N SER A 221 33.02 26.27 10.86
CA SER A 221 31.61 26.60 11.12
C SER A 221 30.66 25.88 10.14
N GLN A 222 31.02 25.81 8.86
CA GLN A 222 30.25 25.03 7.88
C GLN A 222 30.27 23.54 8.21
N LYS A 223 31.42 23.01 8.68
CA LYS A 223 31.57 21.61 9.04
C LYS A 223 30.64 21.27 10.20
N ILE A 224 30.61 22.08 11.25
CA ILE A 224 29.72 21.91 12.41
C ILE A 224 28.25 21.93 11.97
N LEU A 225 27.84 22.95 11.20
CA LEU A 225 26.45 23.07 10.72
C LEU A 225 26.04 21.86 9.89
N CYS A 226 26.90 21.40 8.98
CA CYS A 226 26.61 20.24 8.14
C CYS A 226 26.60 18.92 8.96
N THR A 227 27.39 18.82 10.05
CA THR A 227 27.38 17.67 10.94
C THR A 227 26.09 17.61 11.76
N VAL A 228 25.58 18.74 12.25
CA VAL A 228 24.27 18.82 12.90
C VAL A 228 23.16 18.38 11.93
N LEU A 229 23.17 18.91 10.70
CA LEU A 229 22.22 18.55 9.65
C LEU A 229 22.28 17.05 9.32
N LEU A 230 23.49 16.48 9.23
CA LEU A 230 23.69 15.06 9.01
C LEU A 230 23.10 14.23 10.15
N MET A 231 23.33 14.62 11.41
CA MET A 231 22.84 13.87 12.56
C MET A 231 21.32 13.89 12.66
N VAL A 232 20.67 15.03 12.41
CA VAL A 232 19.21 15.12 12.36
C VAL A 232 18.65 14.16 11.31
N ASN A 233 19.19 14.21 10.08
CA ASN A 233 18.72 13.37 8.99
C ASN A 233 19.03 11.87 9.24
N ALA A 234 20.21 11.53 9.79
CA ALA A 234 20.64 10.17 10.02
C ALA A 234 19.85 9.48 11.16
N VAL A 235 19.62 10.17 12.27
CA VAL A 235 18.79 9.65 13.38
C VAL A 235 17.34 9.47 12.90
N SER A 236 16.79 10.44 12.19
CA SER A 236 15.45 10.36 11.60
C SER A 236 15.33 9.20 10.62
N TYR A 237 16.34 9.00 9.77
CA TYR A 237 16.40 7.87 8.85
C TYR A 237 16.44 6.52 9.57
N LEU A 238 17.30 6.40 10.57
CA LEU A 238 17.44 5.15 11.33
C LEU A 238 16.14 4.75 12.03
N LEU A 239 15.46 5.71 12.65
CA LEU A 239 14.20 5.51 13.39
C LEU A 239 13.00 5.16 12.49
N ALA A 240 13.11 5.32 11.18
CA ALA A 240 12.13 4.79 10.23
C ALA A 240 12.11 3.25 10.17
N PHE A 241 13.17 2.58 10.60
CA PHE A 241 13.34 1.12 10.59
C PHE A 241 12.90 0.46 9.27
N SER A 242 13.22 1.09 8.13
CA SER A 242 12.91 0.54 6.81
C SER A 242 14.04 -0.36 6.33
N MET A 243 13.89 -1.67 6.50
CA MET A 243 14.92 -2.66 6.15
C MET A 243 15.25 -2.64 4.65
N GLY A 244 14.22 -2.52 3.79
CA GLY A 244 14.43 -2.42 2.34
C GLY A 244 15.24 -1.18 1.94
N SER A 245 14.88 -0.01 2.50
CA SER A 245 15.63 1.24 2.28
C SER A 245 17.06 1.14 2.83
N LEU A 246 17.23 0.55 4.02
CA LEU A 246 18.55 0.39 4.66
C LEU A 246 19.48 -0.47 3.82
N GLY A 247 18.99 -1.58 3.26
CA GLY A 247 19.79 -2.43 2.37
C GLY A 247 20.32 -1.65 1.16
N VAL A 248 19.46 -0.90 0.48
CA VAL A 248 19.85 -0.05 -0.66
C VAL A 248 20.79 1.07 -0.22
N PHE A 249 20.56 1.67 0.95
CA PHE A 249 21.41 2.74 1.51
C PHE A 249 22.84 2.26 1.82
N VAL A 250 22.99 1.07 2.36
CA VAL A 250 24.31 0.46 2.57
C VAL A 250 25.05 0.30 1.24
N VAL A 251 24.37 -0.21 0.20
CA VAL A 251 24.93 -0.32 -1.16
C VAL A 251 25.28 1.05 -1.73
N ALA A 252 24.43 2.07 -1.53
CA ALA A 252 24.71 3.44 -1.94
C ALA A 252 25.93 4.05 -1.22
N CYS A 253 26.10 3.81 0.07
CA CYS A 253 27.29 4.22 0.84
C CYS A 253 28.57 3.50 0.36
N LEU A 254 28.48 2.20 0.05
CA LEU A 254 29.60 1.46 -0.54
C LEU A 254 29.95 2.00 -1.93
N ALA A 255 28.96 2.29 -2.77
CA ALA A 255 29.18 2.92 -4.06
C ALA A 255 29.82 4.31 -3.89
N MET A 256 29.38 5.08 -2.89
CA MET A 256 29.97 6.37 -2.55
C MET A 256 31.46 6.25 -2.16
N LEU A 257 31.83 5.22 -1.38
CA LEU A 257 33.23 4.92 -1.04
C LEU A 257 34.04 4.52 -2.28
N VAL A 258 33.50 3.68 -3.14
CA VAL A 258 34.19 3.21 -4.37
C VAL A 258 34.39 4.36 -5.35
N LEU A 259 33.38 5.20 -5.54
CA LEU A 259 33.42 6.36 -6.45
C LEU A 259 34.23 7.54 -5.88
N SER A 260 34.50 7.53 -4.57
CA SER A 260 35.27 8.59 -3.90
C SER A 260 36.69 8.65 -4.40
N PRO A 261 37.26 9.86 -4.58
CA PRO A 261 38.72 10.03 -4.78
C PRO A 261 39.52 9.36 -3.65
N SER A 262 40.69 8.84 -3.98
CA SER A 262 41.52 8.07 -3.04
C SER A 262 41.88 8.84 -1.76
N ASP A 263 42.15 10.15 -1.89
CA ASP A 263 42.45 11.07 -0.80
C ASP A 263 41.26 11.35 0.13
N LYS A 264 40.02 11.04 -0.29
CA LYS A 264 38.79 11.27 0.47
C LYS A 264 38.13 9.99 1.00
N ARG A 265 38.56 8.83 0.56
CA ARG A 265 37.93 7.55 0.94
C ARG A 265 37.99 7.26 2.44
N MET A 266 39.14 7.46 3.05
CA MET A 266 39.30 7.23 4.50
C MET A 266 38.50 8.26 5.30
N ASP A 267 38.49 9.50 4.85
CA ASP A 267 37.71 10.58 5.45
C ASP A 267 36.20 10.25 5.43
N LEU A 268 35.69 9.81 4.27
CA LEU A 268 34.30 9.37 4.12
C LEU A 268 33.98 8.13 4.96
N PHE A 269 34.85 7.13 4.97
CA PHE A 269 34.66 5.93 5.77
C PHE A 269 34.56 6.23 7.27
N LEU A 270 35.47 7.03 7.81
CA LEU A 270 35.44 7.43 9.21
C LEU A 270 34.19 8.26 9.54
N LEU A 271 33.73 9.11 8.62
CA LEU A 271 32.47 9.85 8.77
C LEU A 271 31.26 8.91 8.81
N LEU A 272 31.20 7.90 7.93
CA LEU A 272 30.14 6.90 7.91
C LEU A 272 30.09 6.13 9.23
N VAL A 273 31.26 5.66 9.71
CA VAL A 273 31.36 4.93 10.99
C VAL A 273 30.93 5.82 12.16
N GLN A 274 31.44 7.05 12.24
CA GLN A 274 31.06 8.03 13.27
C GLN A 274 29.55 8.26 13.28
N THR A 275 28.98 8.52 12.10
CA THR A 275 27.54 8.80 11.94
C THR A 275 26.70 7.60 12.36
N ALA A 276 27.08 6.40 11.92
CA ALA A 276 26.36 5.17 12.25
C ALA A 276 26.39 4.89 13.77
N VAL A 277 27.57 4.98 14.41
CA VAL A 277 27.70 4.72 15.85
C VAL A 277 26.88 5.72 16.67
N VAL A 278 27.01 7.02 16.38
CA VAL A 278 26.26 8.04 17.14
C VAL A 278 24.76 7.91 16.90
N ALA A 279 24.34 7.71 15.66
CA ALA A 279 22.91 7.57 15.33
C ALA A 279 22.30 6.30 15.96
N LEU A 280 23.05 5.18 16.00
CA LEU A 280 22.60 3.95 16.67
C LEU A 280 22.39 4.15 18.17
N ILE A 281 23.36 4.80 18.86
CA ILE A 281 23.24 5.09 20.30
C ILE A 281 22.05 6.01 20.55
N VAL A 282 21.92 7.10 19.79
CA VAL A 282 20.81 8.06 19.92
C VAL A 282 19.49 7.36 19.64
N GLY A 283 19.40 6.57 18.58
CA GLY A 283 18.18 5.84 18.20
C GLY A 283 17.76 4.83 19.26
N ALA A 284 18.71 3.98 19.73
CA ALA A 284 18.44 2.96 20.75
C ALA A 284 17.91 3.51 22.07
N VAL A 285 18.38 4.70 22.48
CA VAL A 285 17.88 5.35 23.69
C VAL A 285 16.57 6.08 23.41
N SER A 286 16.43 6.72 22.25
CA SER A 286 15.23 7.48 21.89
C SER A 286 13.96 6.63 21.81
N VAL A 287 14.08 5.37 21.38
CA VAL A 287 12.95 4.42 21.29
C VAL A 287 12.22 4.28 22.63
N LYS A 288 12.93 4.42 23.78
CA LYS A 288 12.31 4.35 25.11
C LYS A 288 11.40 5.54 25.44
N GLY A 289 11.46 6.62 24.67
CA GLY A 289 10.63 7.81 24.84
C GLY A 289 9.53 7.92 23.80
N PHE A 290 9.36 6.94 22.93
CA PHE A 290 8.29 6.88 21.92
C PHE A 290 7.16 5.97 22.37
N GLY A 291 5.95 6.24 21.91
CA GLY A 291 4.76 5.40 22.10
C GLY A 291 3.76 5.64 20.99
N ASP A 292 2.76 4.76 20.90
CA ASP A 292 1.67 4.89 19.93
C ASP A 292 0.84 6.15 20.19
N ASP A 293 0.74 6.53 21.46
CA ASP A 293 0.20 7.81 21.92
C ASP A 293 1.30 8.79 22.29
N VAL A 294 0.94 10.08 22.41
CA VAL A 294 1.86 11.13 22.86
C VAL A 294 2.36 10.84 24.27
N THR A 295 3.62 10.45 24.39
CA THR A 295 4.23 10.08 25.69
C THR A 295 4.57 11.28 26.59
N GLY A 296 4.63 12.50 26.02
CA GLY A 296 5.12 13.70 26.69
C GLY A 296 6.63 13.64 27.02
N SER A 297 7.37 12.66 26.50
CA SER A 297 8.77 12.44 26.80
C SER A 297 9.69 13.38 26.01
N PHE A 298 10.55 14.11 26.71
CA PHE A 298 11.62 14.90 26.08
C PHE A 298 12.88 14.10 25.75
N LEU A 299 12.95 12.83 26.17
CA LEU A 299 14.13 11.99 26.01
C LEU A 299 14.64 11.93 24.54
N PRO A 300 13.81 11.73 23.51
CA PRO A 300 14.29 11.68 22.12
C PRO A 300 14.92 13.00 21.65
N ILE A 301 14.34 14.14 22.02
CA ILE A 301 14.87 15.46 21.67
C ILE A 301 16.21 15.72 22.38
N ILE A 302 16.29 15.40 23.68
CA ILE A 302 17.53 15.54 24.46
C ILE A 302 18.63 14.66 23.85
N MET A 303 18.30 13.41 23.52
CA MET A 303 19.25 12.48 22.89
C MET A 303 19.70 12.95 21.51
N LEU A 304 18.80 13.52 20.69
CA LEU A 304 19.18 14.10 19.41
C LEU A 304 20.16 15.27 19.58
N ILE A 305 19.88 16.19 20.51
CA ILE A 305 20.77 17.32 20.82
C ILE A 305 22.14 16.82 21.31
N ALA A 306 22.15 15.86 22.24
CA ALA A 306 23.38 15.26 22.74
C ALA A 306 24.18 14.54 21.63
N GLY A 307 23.49 13.82 20.75
CA GLY A 307 24.08 13.18 19.58
C GLY A 307 24.69 14.18 18.58
N CYS A 308 23.99 15.28 18.31
CA CYS A 308 24.55 16.37 17.50
C CYS A 308 25.82 16.97 18.13
N ALA A 309 25.79 17.23 19.42
CA ALA A 309 26.98 17.75 20.16
C ALA A 309 28.14 16.74 20.12
N ALA A 310 27.87 15.45 20.42
CA ALA A 310 28.87 14.39 20.38
C ALA A 310 29.48 14.26 18.98
N ALA A 311 28.65 14.23 17.95
CA ALA A 311 29.13 14.15 16.56
C ALA A 311 30.02 15.35 16.17
N CYS A 312 29.67 16.56 16.60
CA CYS A 312 30.50 17.75 16.37
C CYS A 312 31.83 17.68 17.10
N VAL A 313 31.85 17.20 18.33
CA VAL A 313 33.09 17.00 19.13
C VAL A 313 33.99 15.94 18.44
N LEU A 314 33.40 14.80 18.07
CA LEU A 314 34.14 13.75 17.36
C LEU A 314 34.68 14.23 16.02
N GLU A 315 33.90 15.04 15.28
CA GLU A 315 34.30 15.63 14.00
C GLU A 315 35.55 16.50 14.15
N ILE A 316 35.56 17.37 15.14
CA ILE A 316 36.61 18.39 15.30
C ILE A 316 37.86 17.82 15.95
N PHE A 317 37.70 16.99 16.98
CA PHE A 317 38.81 16.59 17.84
C PHE A 317 39.36 15.18 17.53
N VAL A 318 38.56 14.32 16.95
CA VAL A 318 38.93 12.90 16.73
C VAL A 318 39.13 12.61 15.24
N ARG A 319 38.10 12.84 14.41
CA ARG A 319 38.11 12.44 12.98
C ARG A 319 39.22 13.14 12.21
N GLU A 320 39.41 14.46 12.37
CA GLU A 320 40.47 15.17 11.68
C GLU A 320 41.88 14.59 11.97
N LYS A 321 42.11 14.23 13.23
CA LYS A 321 43.42 13.59 13.62
C LYS A 321 43.53 12.17 13.07
N LEU A 322 42.47 11.39 13.05
CA LEU A 322 42.45 10.05 12.51
C LEU A 322 42.67 10.06 10.98
N VAL A 323 41.98 10.96 10.28
CA VAL A 323 42.18 11.13 8.84
C VAL A 323 43.64 11.47 8.51
N ALA A 324 44.25 12.43 9.25
CA ALA A 324 45.66 12.80 9.04
C ALA A 324 46.62 11.63 9.25
N ARG A 325 46.30 10.68 10.14
CA ARG A 325 47.13 9.51 10.41
C ARG A 325 46.91 8.34 9.47
N LEU A 326 45.74 8.20 8.90
CA LEU A 326 45.31 7.02 8.17
C LEU A 326 45.09 7.27 6.65
N ALA A 327 45.23 8.50 6.16
CA ALA A 327 44.92 8.88 4.77
C ALA A 327 45.64 8.00 3.73
N ASP A 328 46.91 7.67 3.97
CA ASP A 328 47.76 6.92 3.05
C ASP A 328 47.64 5.39 3.18
N LYS A 329 46.75 4.91 4.08
CA LYS A 329 46.62 3.49 4.40
C LYS A 329 45.41 2.83 3.70
N GLY A 330 45.36 2.89 2.38
CA GLY A 330 44.24 2.35 1.59
C GLY A 330 43.99 0.83 1.78
N LYS A 331 45.04 0.03 2.02
CA LYS A 331 44.91 -1.41 2.33
C LYS A 331 44.24 -1.63 3.69
N LEU A 332 44.50 -0.75 4.66
CA LEU A 332 43.86 -0.80 5.98
C LEU A 332 42.34 -0.56 5.87
N LEU A 333 41.89 0.30 4.97
CA LEU A 333 40.47 0.54 4.73
C LEU A 333 39.74 -0.74 4.31
N ILE A 334 40.29 -1.50 3.38
CA ILE A 334 39.71 -2.78 2.95
C ILE A 334 39.65 -3.76 4.12
N GLY A 335 40.75 -3.85 4.91
CA GLY A 335 40.82 -4.70 6.10
C GLY A 335 39.80 -4.30 7.17
N LEU A 336 39.60 -2.99 7.39
CA LEU A 336 38.60 -2.47 8.33
C LEU A 336 37.18 -2.79 7.90
N ILE A 337 36.87 -2.59 6.61
CA ILE A 337 35.55 -2.93 6.06
C ILE A 337 35.28 -4.43 6.21
N ALA A 338 36.24 -5.26 5.81
CA ALA A 338 36.15 -6.71 5.96
C ALA A 338 35.97 -7.14 7.44
N ALA A 339 36.76 -6.54 8.34
CA ALA A 339 36.63 -6.80 9.77
C ALA A 339 35.26 -6.42 10.33
N ILE A 340 34.71 -5.26 9.94
CA ILE A 340 33.37 -4.83 10.35
C ILE A 340 32.31 -5.81 9.85
N VAL A 341 32.37 -6.23 8.58
CA VAL A 341 31.45 -7.20 8.01
C VAL A 341 31.51 -8.54 8.73
N VAL A 342 32.71 -9.05 8.98
CA VAL A 342 32.90 -10.31 9.70
C VAL A 342 32.41 -10.20 11.15
N LEU A 343 32.76 -9.13 11.86
CA LEU A 343 32.34 -8.93 13.24
C LEU A 343 30.83 -8.78 13.34
N ALA A 344 30.19 -8.05 12.39
CA ALA A 344 28.75 -7.92 12.32
C ALA A 344 28.07 -9.27 12.05
N ALA A 345 28.61 -10.08 11.14
CA ALA A 345 28.08 -11.40 10.85
C ALA A 345 28.23 -12.36 12.05
N VAL A 346 29.39 -12.36 12.70
CA VAL A 346 29.66 -13.18 13.90
C VAL A 346 28.74 -12.70 15.05
N TYR A 347 28.62 -11.38 15.25
CA TYR A 347 27.75 -10.85 16.28
C TYR A 347 26.28 -11.23 16.02
N LEU A 348 25.81 -11.09 14.79
CA LEU A 348 24.45 -11.44 14.42
C LEU A 348 24.18 -12.95 14.60
N ALA A 349 25.11 -13.78 14.16
CA ALA A 349 25.04 -15.24 14.37
C ALA A 349 25.00 -15.61 15.85
N ALA A 350 25.85 -14.99 16.67
CA ALA A 350 25.85 -15.20 18.11
C ALA A 350 24.55 -14.70 18.75
N ALA A 351 24.11 -13.50 18.38
CA ALA A 351 22.94 -12.84 18.94
C ALA A 351 21.62 -13.57 18.65
N LEU A 352 21.52 -14.24 17.51
CA LEU A 352 20.37 -15.08 17.14
C LEU A 352 20.40 -16.49 17.76
N ASN A 353 21.53 -16.92 18.33
CA ASN A 353 21.68 -18.26 18.89
C ASN A 353 21.93 -18.28 20.40
N VAL A 354 22.38 -17.17 20.99
CA VAL A 354 22.56 -17.08 22.45
C VAL A 354 21.20 -16.69 23.08
N THR A 355 20.44 -17.71 23.41
CA THR A 355 19.12 -17.59 24.06
C THR A 355 19.15 -18.18 25.47
N GLY A 356 18.09 -17.98 26.23
CA GLY A 356 17.89 -18.53 27.58
C GLY A 356 16.42 -18.47 27.97
N SER A 357 16.13 -18.72 29.25
CA SER A 357 14.80 -18.57 29.80
C SER A 357 14.24 -17.16 29.58
N TYR A 358 12.91 -17.07 29.47
CA TYR A 358 12.18 -15.81 29.42
C TYR A 358 11.43 -15.60 30.72
N THR A 359 11.55 -14.42 31.33
CA THR A 359 10.76 -14.03 32.51
C THR A 359 9.80 -12.93 32.08
N PHE A 360 8.50 -13.13 32.31
CA PHE A 360 7.47 -12.18 31.94
C PHE A 360 7.59 -10.89 32.77
N GLY A 361 7.58 -9.76 32.11
CA GLY A 361 7.65 -8.42 32.69
C GLY A 361 6.28 -7.76 32.75
N THR A 362 6.22 -6.49 32.36
CA THR A 362 4.95 -5.76 32.17
C THR A 362 4.19 -6.21 30.93
N GLU A 363 4.89 -6.77 29.94
CA GLU A 363 4.29 -7.44 28.80
C GLU A 363 3.91 -8.86 29.23
N SER A 364 2.62 -9.17 29.18
CA SER A 364 2.05 -10.45 29.59
C SER A 364 2.18 -11.53 28.51
N GLU A 365 2.61 -11.18 27.29
CA GLU A 365 2.73 -12.10 26.16
C GLU A 365 3.96 -11.78 25.29
N PHE A 366 4.59 -12.80 24.72
CA PHE A 366 5.57 -12.64 23.66
C PHE A 366 5.40 -13.70 22.58
N ARG A 367 5.82 -13.39 21.36
CA ARG A 367 5.65 -14.23 20.17
C ARG A 367 6.97 -14.77 19.64
N ARG A 368 6.93 -16.02 19.11
CA ARG A 368 8.01 -16.62 18.32
C ARG A 368 7.44 -17.25 17.05
N ALA A 369 8.17 -17.12 15.95
CA ALA A 369 7.78 -17.69 14.65
C ALA A 369 8.76 -18.81 14.27
N LEU A 370 8.22 -19.92 13.79
CA LEU A 370 9.00 -21.06 13.29
C LEU A 370 8.48 -21.51 11.93
N ASP A 371 9.40 -21.88 11.05
CA ASP A 371 9.11 -22.59 9.81
C ASP A 371 9.09 -24.10 10.12
N LEU A 372 7.91 -24.67 10.26
CA LEU A 372 7.69 -26.08 10.59
C LEU A 372 7.07 -26.80 9.38
N PRO A 373 7.60 -27.96 8.98
CA PRO A 373 6.95 -28.85 8.00
C PRO A 373 5.53 -29.25 8.45
N ALA A 374 4.67 -29.56 7.48
CA ALA A 374 3.35 -30.11 7.74
C ALA A 374 3.44 -31.45 8.52
N GLY A 375 2.51 -31.66 9.41
CA GLY A 375 2.41 -32.87 10.23
C GLY A 375 2.08 -32.61 11.68
N ASP A 376 2.02 -33.69 12.45
CA ASP A 376 1.66 -33.65 13.87
C ASP A 376 2.86 -33.30 14.75
N TYR A 377 2.61 -32.48 15.76
CA TYR A 377 3.60 -31.99 16.72
C TYR A 377 3.09 -32.08 18.14
N THR A 378 4.02 -32.26 19.06
CA THR A 378 3.79 -32.14 20.50
C THR A 378 4.74 -31.12 21.07
N LEU A 379 4.21 -30.06 21.70
CA LEU A 379 4.99 -29.05 22.43
C LEU A 379 5.03 -29.38 23.91
N SER A 380 6.22 -29.46 24.49
CA SER A 380 6.47 -29.63 25.91
C SER A 380 7.08 -28.36 26.49
N MET A 381 6.49 -27.79 27.53
CA MET A 381 6.95 -26.56 28.18
C MET A 381 7.50 -26.85 29.56
N GLN A 382 8.58 -26.18 29.93
CA GLN A 382 9.06 -26.09 31.33
C GLN A 382 8.83 -24.65 31.78
N ALA A 383 7.73 -24.41 32.48
CA ALA A 383 7.25 -23.08 32.84
C ALA A 383 6.60 -23.08 34.22
N ASP A 384 6.46 -21.86 34.77
CA ASP A 384 5.60 -21.66 35.95
C ASP A 384 4.11 -21.93 35.60
N PRO A 385 3.28 -22.31 36.59
CA PRO A 385 1.90 -22.75 36.35
C PRO A 385 0.98 -21.69 35.67
N SER A 386 1.35 -20.42 35.72
CA SER A 386 0.60 -19.34 35.07
C SER A 386 0.93 -19.16 33.59
N ALA A 387 1.92 -19.90 33.08
CA ALA A 387 2.32 -19.79 31.70
C ALA A 387 1.31 -20.48 30.77
N THR A 388 0.94 -19.82 29.69
CA THR A 388 0.02 -20.29 28.66
C THR A 388 0.68 -20.27 27.29
N VAL A 389 0.16 -21.05 26.35
CA VAL A 389 0.56 -21.00 24.95
C VAL A 389 -0.66 -21.01 24.03
N ARG A 390 -0.66 -20.08 23.07
CA ARG A 390 -1.55 -20.09 21.91
C ARG A 390 -0.67 -20.35 20.68
N ILE A 391 -1.09 -21.26 19.82
CA ILE A 391 -0.36 -21.64 18.62
C ILE A 391 -1.24 -21.30 17.43
N THR A 392 -0.71 -20.53 16.49
CA THR A 392 -1.40 -20.17 15.26
C THR A 392 -0.53 -20.48 14.06
N TYR A 393 -1.13 -20.55 12.88
CA TYR A 393 -0.34 -20.60 11.64
C TYR A 393 -0.79 -19.52 10.66
N LYS A 394 0.07 -19.26 9.69
CA LYS A 394 -0.24 -18.40 8.56
C LYS A 394 0.09 -19.10 7.26
N ASN A 395 -0.89 -19.19 6.38
CA ASN A 395 -0.72 -19.50 4.97
C ASN A 395 -0.55 -18.22 4.13
N THR A 396 -0.56 -18.35 2.80
CA THR A 396 -0.43 -17.17 1.92
C THR A 396 -1.58 -16.19 2.10
N ASN A 397 -2.80 -16.68 2.25
CA ASN A 397 -3.98 -15.86 2.47
C ASN A 397 -3.87 -15.07 3.79
N ASN A 398 -3.60 -15.75 4.90
CA ASN A 398 -3.39 -15.10 6.19
C ASN A 398 -2.29 -14.02 6.14
N LEU A 399 -1.18 -14.29 5.43
CA LEU A 399 -0.08 -13.33 5.29
C LEU A 399 -0.49 -12.10 4.45
N VAL A 400 -1.34 -12.29 3.46
CA VAL A 400 -1.85 -11.19 2.62
C VAL A 400 -2.86 -10.34 3.39
N GLN A 401 -3.78 -10.96 4.11
CA GLN A 401 -4.82 -10.28 4.87
C GLN A 401 -4.37 -9.79 6.26
N ASN A 402 -3.16 -10.18 6.67
CA ASN A 402 -2.61 -9.87 8.00
C ASN A 402 -3.43 -10.45 9.16
N ASN A 403 -4.02 -11.62 8.96
CA ASN A 403 -4.70 -12.44 9.96
C ASN A 403 -3.91 -13.71 10.27
N GLU A 404 -4.43 -14.58 11.10
CA GLU A 404 -3.83 -15.87 11.48
C GLU A 404 -4.94 -16.84 11.90
N THR A 405 -4.67 -18.13 11.75
CA THR A 405 -5.62 -19.19 12.13
C THR A 405 -5.09 -19.93 13.35
N ASP A 406 -5.94 -20.12 14.36
CA ASP A 406 -5.58 -20.79 15.60
C ASP A 406 -5.46 -22.32 15.37
N LEU A 407 -4.38 -22.92 15.85
CA LEU A 407 -4.20 -24.37 15.99
C LEU A 407 -4.46 -24.81 17.43
N VAL A 408 -4.07 -24.01 18.40
CA VAL A 408 -4.31 -24.22 19.83
C VAL A 408 -4.59 -22.91 20.49
N ASN A 409 -5.63 -22.81 21.27
CA ASN A 409 -6.03 -21.61 21.97
C ASN A 409 -5.93 -21.76 23.50
N GLY A 410 -4.89 -21.13 24.07
CA GLY A 410 -4.79 -20.91 25.51
C GLY A 410 -4.47 -22.13 26.39
N ALA A 411 -3.84 -23.18 25.85
CA ALA A 411 -3.43 -24.33 26.64
C ALA A 411 -2.38 -23.95 27.70
N SER A 412 -2.57 -24.39 28.94
CA SER A 412 -1.62 -24.18 30.07
C SER A 412 -0.94 -25.47 30.51
N ASP A 413 -1.52 -26.63 30.21
CA ASP A 413 -0.99 -27.93 30.61
C ASP A 413 -0.14 -28.54 29.47
N ALA A 414 1.05 -28.97 29.78
CA ALA A 414 1.91 -29.69 28.86
C ALA A 414 1.65 -31.22 28.97
N PRO A 415 1.85 -31.95 27.88
CA PRO A 415 2.21 -31.56 26.50
C PRO A 415 1.01 -31.12 25.65
N VAL A 416 1.23 -30.16 24.76
CA VAL A 416 0.20 -29.62 23.85
C VAL A 416 0.41 -30.23 22.45
N THR A 417 -0.62 -30.88 21.90
CA THR A 417 -0.55 -31.45 20.55
C THR A 417 -1.22 -30.52 19.53
N PHE A 418 -0.67 -30.41 18.32
CA PHE A 418 -1.21 -29.62 17.21
C PHE A 418 -0.76 -30.20 15.88
N THR A 419 -1.55 -29.96 14.83
CA THR A 419 -1.24 -30.38 13.47
C THR A 419 -0.94 -29.14 12.61
N VAL A 420 0.18 -29.13 11.92
CA VAL A 420 0.57 -28.06 10.99
C VAL A 420 0.06 -28.43 9.60
N PRO A 421 -0.82 -27.60 8.98
CA PRO A 421 -1.34 -27.84 7.64
C PRO A 421 -0.27 -27.77 6.54
N GLU A 422 -0.52 -28.42 5.39
CA GLU A 422 0.40 -28.45 4.23
C GLU A 422 0.63 -27.07 3.61
N ASP A 423 -0.36 -26.18 3.64
CA ASP A 423 -0.28 -24.83 3.10
C ASP A 423 0.38 -23.83 4.06
N SER A 424 0.73 -24.25 5.28
CA SER A 424 1.38 -23.42 6.28
C SER A 424 2.69 -22.84 5.77
N LYS A 425 2.88 -21.54 5.97
CA LYS A 425 4.13 -20.82 5.71
C LYS A 425 4.92 -20.56 6.98
N LEU A 426 4.23 -20.32 8.09
CA LEU A 426 4.80 -20.06 9.40
C LEU A 426 3.83 -20.49 10.49
N VAL A 427 4.41 -21.01 11.57
CA VAL A 427 3.71 -21.28 12.82
C VAL A 427 4.18 -20.29 13.88
N PHE A 428 3.25 -19.68 14.58
CA PHE A 428 3.50 -18.72 15.64
C PHE A 428 3.13 -19.30 17.00
N PHE A 429 4.05 -19.16 17.95
CA PHE A 429 3.87 -19.52 19.33
C PHE A 429 3.75 -18.23 20.15
N TYR A 430 2.59 -17.99 20.74
CA TYR A 430 2.32 -16.91 21.67
C TYR A 430 2.38 -17.45 23.08
N PHE A 431 3.39 -17.06 23.82
CA PHE A 431 3.57 -17.46 25.22
C PHE A 431 3.08 -16.35 26.11
N GLY A 432 2.10 -16.65 26.96
CA GLY A 432 1.54 -15.75 27.96
C GLY A 432 1.99 -16.13 29.35
N GLY A 433 1.94 -15.20 30.30
CA GLY A 433 2.23 -15.45 31.69
C GLY A 433 2.06 -14.21 32.58
N GLU A 434 1.86 -14.44 33.89
CA GLU A 434 1.82 -13.35 34.86
C GLU A 434 3.22 -12.70 35.03
N PRO A 435 3.28 -11.39 35.38
CA PRO A 435 4.54 -10.73 35.67
C PRO A 435 5.35 -11.47 36.74
N GLY A 436 6.60 -11.82 36.42
CA GLY A 436 7.50 -12.59 37.28
C GLY A 436 7.53 -14.09 36.98
N ALA A 437 6.55 -14.63 36.26
CA ALA A 437 6.57 -16.03 35.81
C ALA A 437 7.72 -16.27 34.84
N THR A 438 8.26 -17.49 34.82
CA THR A 438 9.40 -17.84 33.98
C THR A 438 9.07 -19.05 33.11
N LEU A 439 9.37 -18.94 31.82
CA LEU A 439 9.39 -20.01 30.84
C LEU A 439 10.86 -20.42 30.61
N SER A 440 11.23 -21.62 31.05
CA SER A 440 12.61 -22.11 31.03
C SER A 440 12.97 -22.83 29.74
N ALA A 441 12.05 -23.62 29.18
CA ALA A 441 12.21 -24.33 27.92
C ALA A 441 10.85 -24.55 27.22
N ALA A 442 10.85 -24.65 25.91
CA ALA A 442 9.73 -25.03 25.08
C ALA A 442 10.27 -25.89 23.93
N ASP A 443 10.10 -27.20 24.04
CA ASP A 443 10.63 -28.17 23.09
C ASP A 443 9.48 -28.81 22.31
N TYR A 444 9.66 -28.99 21.02
CA TYR A 444 8.66 -29.62 20.15
C TYR A 444 9.21 -30.86 19.49
N THR A 445 8.37 -31.89 19.36
CA THR A 445 8.67 -33.16 18.71
C THR A 445 7.57 -33.51 17.72
N GLY A 446 7.93 -34.16 16.60
CA GLY A 446 6.95 -34.56 15.59
C GLY A 446 7.59 -34.73 14.22
N ALA A 447 7.00 -34.19 13.19
CA ALA A 447 7.55 -34.21 11.84
C ALA A 447 8.98 -33.60 11.79
N LYS A 448 9.29 -32.74 12.75
CA LYS A 448 10.60 -32.17 13.00
C LYS A 448 10.79 -31.90 14.50
N ASP A 449 11.89 -32.34 15.07
CA ASP A 449 12.19 -32.06 16.46
C ASP A 449 12.99 -30.76 16.61
N GLY A 450 12.80 -30.05 17.72
CA GLY A 450 13.53 -28.83 18.01
C GLY A 450 13.07 -28.10 19.27
N SER A 451 13.60 -26.91 19.48
CA SER A 451 13.23 -26.05 20.59
C SER A 451 12.95 -24.62 20.15
N VAL A 452 12.01 -23.97 20.81
CA VAL A 452 11.64 -22.57 20.58
C VAL A 452 12.67 -21.68 21.29
N LYS A 453 13.24 -20.72 20.57
CA LYS A 453 14.21 -19.76 21.14
C LYS A 453 13.45 -18.71 21.96
N LEU A 454 13.56 -18.74 23.27
CA LEU A 454 12.78 -17.91 24.20
C LEU A 454 13.36 -16.51 24.38
N GLY A 455 14.33 -16.34 25.29
CA GLY A 455 14.91 -15.03 25.63
C GLY A 455 16.22 -14.77 24.88
N TYR A 456 16.28 -13.74 24.05
CA TYR A 456 17.52 -13.29 23.40
C TYR A 456 18.36 -12.46 24.35
N LYS A 457 19.61 -12.86 24.60
CA LYS A 457 20.51 -12.16 25.53
C LYS A 457 21.32 -11.02 24.91
N LEU A 458 21.53 -11.06 23.60
CA LEU A 458 22.41 -10.13 22.88
C LEU A 458 21.67 -9.18 21.93
N LEU A 459 20.36 -9.37 21.71
CA LEU A 459 19.51 -8.50 20.88
C LEU A 459 18.25 -8.12 21.65
N PRO A 460 17.74 -6.88 21.47
CA PRO A 460 16.37 -6.56 21.84
C PRO A 460 15.38 -7.48 21.13
N ALA A 461 14.35 -7.95 21.83
CA ALA A 461 13.39 -8.93 21.30
C ALA A 461 12.78 -8.49 19.97
N PHE A 462 12.34 -7.22 19.85
CA PHE A 462 11.76 -6.70 18.62
C PHE A 462 12.70 -6.74 17.39
N VAL A 463 14.02 -6.70 17.59
CA VAL A 463 15.01 -6.83 16.50
C VAL A 463 15.16 -8.29 16.10
N ALA A 464 15.23 -9.17 17.08
CA ALA A 464 15.37 -10.61 16.87
C ALA A 464 14.14 -11.18 16.15
N ASP A 465 12.94 -10.80 16.56
CA ASP A 465 11.68 -11.20 15.95
C ASP A 465 11.61 -10.78 14.47
N ARG A 466 11.98 -9.54 14.16
CA ARG A 466 12.03 -9.07 12.76
C ARG A 466 13.03 -9.80 11.87
N ILE A 467 14.13 -10.28 12.43
CA ILE A 467 15.14 -11.03 11.66
C ILE A 467 14.65 -12.46 11.43
N GLN A 468 13.97 -13.06 12.39
CA GLN A 468 13.38 -14.40 12.24
C GLN A 468 12.26 -14.43 11.20
N ASP A 469 11.43 -13.37 11.15
CA ASP A 469 10.31 -13.26 10.22
C ASP A 469 10.74 -12.85 8.79
N LEU A 470 12.03 -12.65 8.51
CA LEU A 470 12.48 -12.12 7.21
C LEU A 470 12.09 -13.00 6.01
N THR A 471 12.05 -14.32 6.17
CA THR A 471 11.76 -15.26 5.07
C THR A 471 10.26 -15.42 4.81
N ALA A 472 9.42 -15.17 5.81
CA ALA A 472 7.96 -15.28 5.72
C ALA A 472 7.27 -14.04 6.30
N ASN A 473 7.93 -12.90 6.20
CA ASN A 473 7.36 -11.61 6.56
C ASN A 473 6.16 -11.31 5.64
N GLY A 474 5.01 -11.04 6.24
CA GLY A 474 3.78 -10.72 5.51
C GLY A 474 3.98 -9.65 4.44
N ASN A 475 4.77 -8.60 4.74
CA ASN A 475 5.10 -7.55 3.76
C ASN A 475 5.87 -8.07 2.53
N VAL A 476 6.70 -9.10 2.67
CA VAL A 476 7.45 -9.68 1.53
C VAL A 476 6.51 -10.52 0.67
N VAL A 477 5.67 -11.32 1.30
CA VAL A 477 4.65 -12.15 0.61
C VAL A 477 3.63 -11.26 -0.08
N GLN A 478 3.06 -10.27 0.63
CA GLN A 478 2.14 -9.28 0.05
C GLN A 478 2.71 -8.60 -1.19
N ARG A 479 3.95 -8.09 -1.12
CA ARG A 479 4.62 -7.47 -2.28
C ARG A 479 4.87 -8.45 -3.42
N GLY A 480 5.03 -9.73 -3.11
CA GLY A 480 5.09 -10.81 -4.09
C GLY A 480 3.77 -10.94 -4.86
N VAL A 481 2.67 -11.01 -4.13
CA VAL A 481 1.30 -11.06 -4.67
C VAL A 481 0.99 -9.79 -5.49
N TYR A 482 1.23 -8.60 -4.94
CA TYR A 482 1.00 -7.33 -5.66
C TYR A 482 1.73 -7.27 -7.01
N ARG A 483 2.97 -7.76 -7.07
CA ARG A 483 3.73 -7.84 -8.34
C ARG A 483 3.12 -8.82 -9.32
N GLN A 484 2.64 -9.98 -8.85
CA GLN A 484 1.99 -10.97 -9.70
C GLN A 484 0.70 -10.40 -10.29
N ASP A 485 -0.13 -9.79 -9.47
CA ASP A 485 -1.39 -9.18 -9.90
C ASP A 485 -1.17 -7.97 -10.82
N ALA A 486 -0.16 -7.15 -10.54
CA ALA A 486 0.23 -6.07 -11.44
C ALA A 486 0.67 -6.59 -12.83
N ILE A 487 1.36 -7.73 -12.89
CA ILE A 487 1.74 -8.36 -14.16
C ILE A 487 0.52 -8.94 -14.87
N LYS A 488 -0.44 -9.57 -14.14
CA LYS A 488 -1.72 -10.01 -14.72
C LYS A 488 -2.47 -8.81 -15.33
N LEU A 489 -2.53 -7.72 -14.58
CA LEU A 489 -3.20 -6.50 -15.01
C LEU A 489 -2.52 -5.82 -16.20
N TRP A 490 -1.18 -5.76 -16.23
CA TRP A 490 -0.41 -5.25 -17.36
C TRP A 490 -0.73 -6.00 -18.67
N LYS A 491 -0.91 -7.32 -18.61
CA LYS A 491 -1.23 -8.13 -19.81
C LYS A 491 -2.52 -7.69 -20.50
N THR A 492 -3.40 -6.97 -19.80
CA THR A 492 -4.65 -6.43 -20.39
C THR A 492 -4.40 -5.19 -21.27
N SER A 493 -3.28 -4.47 -21.09
CA SER A 493 -2.89 -3.31 -21.90
C SER A 493 -1.36 -3.16 -21.97
N PRO A 494 -0.66 -4.04 -22.72
CA PRO A 494 0.79 -4.19 -22.58
C PRO A 494 1.61 -3.02 -23.14
N VAL A 495 1.13 -2.28 -24.14
CA VAL A 495 1.90 -1.23 -24.81
C VAL A 495 1.81 0.11 -24.13
N PHE A 496 0.59 0.57 -23.87
CA PHE A 496 0.30 1.90 -23.30
C PHE A 496 -0.06 1.88 -21.83
N GLY A 497 -0.31 0.69 -21.24
CA GLY A 497 -0.82 0.55 -19.88
C GLY A 497 -2.28 0.97 -19.78
N ARG A 498 -2.76 1.09 -18.54
CA ARG A 498 -4.15 1.44 -18.19
C ARG A 498 -4.34 2.94 -17.88
N GLY A 499 -3.28 3.73 -18.00
CA GLY A 499 -3.19 5.11 -17.53
C GLY A 499 -2.69 5.19 -16.09
N LEU A 500 -2.21 6.37 -15.67
CA LEU A 500 -1.79 6.59 -14.27
C LEU A 500 -2.92 6.19 -13.29
N GLY A 501 -2.56 5.52 -12.19
CA GLY A 501 -3.53 4.93 -11.26
C GLY A 501 -4.21 3.67 -11.79
N GLY A 502 -3.74 3.10 -12.89
CA GLY A 502 -4.29 1.90 -13.50
C GLY A 502 -4.20 0.68 -12.62
N PHE A 503 -3.16 0.58 -11.79
CA PHE A 503 -3.04 -0.46 -10.78
C PHE A 503 -4.11 -0.29 -9.68
N GLU A 504 -4.22 0.89 -9.06
CA GLU A 504 -5.21 1.20 -8.01
C GLU A 504 -6.65 0.90 -8.48
N ASN A 505 -6.98 1.29 -9.71
CA ASN A 505 -8.32 1.09 -10.26
C ASN A 505 -8.60 -0.36 -10.66
N GLY A 506 -7.59 -1.09 -11.13
CA GLY A 506 -7.81 -2.36 -11.82
C GLY A 506 -7.43 -3.60 -11.04
N VAL A 507 -6.63 -3.49 -9.99
CA VAL A 507 -6.06 -4.63 -9.28
C VAL A 507 -7.11 -5.59 -8.73
N VAL A 508 -8.23 -5.06 -8.25
CA VAL A 508 -9.35 -5.85 -7.72
C VAL A 508 -9.88 -6.87 -8.74
N SER A 509 -9.83 -6.55 -10.04
CA SER A 509 -10.32 -7.47 -11.09
C SER A 509 -9.42 -8.68 -11.36
N VAL A 510 -8.23 -8.75 -10.76
CA VAL A 510 -7.21 -9.79 -11.02
C VAL A 510 -6.63 -10.39 -9.74
N GLN A 511 -7.08 -9.92 -8.58
CA GLN A 511 -6.63 -10.44 -7.28
C GLN A 511 -7.00 -11.91 -7.12
N ASP A 512 -6.06 -12.72 -6.66
CA ASP A 512 -6.35 -14.07 -6.16
C ASP A 512 -6.68 -14.03 -4.66
N TYR A 513 -6.17 -13.04 -3.93
CA TYR A 513 -6.40 -12.80 -2.50
C TYR A 513 -6.92 -11.40 -2.28
N TYR A 514 -7.80 -11.19 -1.30
CA TYR A 514 -8.27 -9.86 -0.97
C TYR A 514 -7.18 -9.04 -0.27
N TYR A 515 -6.96 -7.82 -0.72
CA TYR A 515 -6.14 -6.80 -0.09
C TYR A 515 -6.47 -5.41 -0.65
N GLU A 516 -6.26 -4.40 0.14
CA GLU A 516 -6.38 -3.01 -0.29
C GLU A 516 -5.00 -2.36 -0.39
N THR A 517 -4.65 -1.93 -1.57
CA THR A 517 -3.43 -1.14 -1.81
C THR A 517 -3.56 -0.25 -3.03
N LYS A 518 -3.03 0.97 -2.92
CA LYS A 518 -2.96 1.91 -4.05
C LYS A 518 -1.85 1.57 -5.03
N TYR A 519 -0.80 0.89 -4.59
CA TYR A 519 0.46 0.76 -5.32
C TYR A 519 0.98 -0.67 -5.30
N ALA A 520 1.65 -1.05 -6.39
CA ALA A 520 2.28 -2.37 -6.52
C ALA A 520 3.53 -2.57 -5.63
N HIS A 521 3.95 -1.56 -4.85
CA HIS A 521 5.19 -1.56 -4.07
C HIS A 521 6.45 -1.92 -4.87
N ASN A 522 6.41 -1.66 -6.17
CA ASN A 522 7.52 -1.79 -7.11
C ASN A 522 7.24 -0.87 -8.29
N HIS A 523 7.92 0.27 -8.35
CA HIS A 523 7.62 1.29 -9.36
C HIS A 523 7.93 0.83 -10.80
N TYR A 524 8.83 -0.13 -11.00
CA TYR A 524 9.08 -0.69 -12.34
C TYR A 524 7.85 -1.43 -12.88
N VAL A 525 7.21 -2.21 -12.01
CA VAL A 525 6.00 -2.96 -12.37
C VAL A 525 4.79 -2.02 -12.42
N GLU A 526 4.74 -1.01 -11.57
CA GLU A 526 3.68 0.00 -11.58
C GLU A 526 3.74 0.85 -12.85
N ALA A 527 4.93 1.34 -13.25
CA ALA A 527 5.10 2.03 -14.53
C ALA A 527 4.73 1.15 -15.73
N LEU A 528 4.96 -0.16 -15.63
CA LEU A 528 4.55 -1.13 -16.63
C LEU A 528 3.02 -1.28 -16.69
N CYS A 529 2.35 -1.32 -15.55
CA CYS A 529 0.90 -1.42 -15.43
C CYS A 529 0.20 -0.13 -15.90
N ASP A 530 0.70 1.02 -15.46
CA ASP A 530 0.09 2.33 -15.71
C ASP A 530 0.39 2.86 -17.12
N LEU A 531 1.63 2.78 -17.57
CA LEU A 531 2.12 3.40 -18.80
C LEU A 531 2.61 2.37 -19.85
N GLY A 532 2.47 1.08 -19.55
CA GLY A 532 2.89 0.00 -20.44
C GLY A 532 4.40 -0.10 -20.61
N ILE A 533 4.81 -0.87 -21.62
CA ILE A 533 6.24 -1.04 -21.97
C ILE A 533 6.91 0.29 -22.30
N LEU A 534 6.16 1.26 -22.85
CA LEU A 534 6.68 2.59 -23.20
C LEU A 534 7.02 3.39 -21.92
N GLY A 535 6.17 3.31 -20.89
CA GLY A 535 6.42 3.95 -19.60
C GLY A 535 7.62 3.36 -18.88
N LEU A 536 7.70 2.03 -18.82
CA LEU A 536 8.87 1.35 -18.27
C LEU A 536 10.15 1.70 -19.03
N ALA A 537 10.12 1.73 -20.36
CA ALA A 537 11.26 2.12 -21.20
C ALA A 537 11.71 3.57 -20.91
N ALA A 538 10.77 4.51 -20.77
CA ALA A 538 11.07 5.89 -20.40
C ALA A 538 11.67 6.00 -19.00
N PHE A 539 11.16 5.25 -18.02
CA PHE A 539 11.70 5.19 -16.66
C PHE A 539 13.13 4.62 -16.64
N LEU A 540 13.36 3.53 -17.35
CA LEU A 540 14.70 2.95 -17.52
C LEU A 540 15.64 3.88 -18.29
N ALA A 541 15.13 4.65 -19.25
CA ALA A 541 15.92 5.66 -19.97
C ALA A 541 16.35 6.81 -19.04
N MET A 542 15.51 7.21 -18.06
CA MET A 542 15.93 8.20 -17.03
C MET A 542 17.10 7.67 -16.21
N LEU A 543 17.05 6.41 -15.76
CA LEU A 543 18.14 5.76 -15.04
C LEU A 543 19.40 5.67 -15.93
N GLY A 544 19.27 5.08 -17.11
CA GLY A 544 20.38 4.81 -18.02
C GLY A 544 21.10 6.10 -18.47
N THR A 545 20.34 7.15 -18.82
CA THR A 545 20.93 8.44 -19.23
C THR A 545 21.57 9.18 -18.07
N SER A 546 21.01 9.07 -16.85
CA SER A 546 21.61 9.61 -15.63
C SER A 546 22.93 8.92 -15.32
N VAL A 547 22.97 7.60 -15.33
CA VAL A 547 24.20 6.81 -15.13
C VAL A 547 25.23 7.14 -16.21
N TRP A 548 24.81 7.25 -17.46
CA TRP A 548 25.70 7.62 -18.58
C TRP A 548 26.33 9.00 -18.38
N ALA A 549 25.55 10.00 -17.96
CA ALA A 549 26.05 11.34 -17.64
C ALA A 549 27.08 11.31 -16.51
N LEU A 550 26.79 10.55 -15.44
CA LEU A 550 27.69 10.40 -14.30
C LEU A 550 29.00 9.72 -14.70
N VAL A 551 28.94 8.61 -15.44
CA VAL A 551 30.14 7.89 -15.90
C VAL A 551 31.03 8.78 -16.77
N LYS A 552 30.46 9.57 -17.66
CA LYS A 552 31.22 10.51 -18.52
C LYS A 552 31.87 11.63 -17.72
N SER A 553 31.19 12.13 -16.66
CA SER A 553 31.68 13.24 -15.84
C SER A 553 32.66 12.80 -14.73
N ARG A 554 32.89 11.50 -14.53
CA ARG A 554 33.60 10.98 -13.35
C ARG A 554 35.05 11.51 -13.18
N LYS A 555 35.77 11.76 -14.28
CA LYS A 555 37.16 12.24 -14.24
C LYS A 555 37.24 13.72 -13.89
N GLU A 556 36.28 14.53 -14.37
CA GLU A 556 36.28 15.97 -14.21
C GLU A 556 35.63 16.41 -12.88
N LYS A 557 34.60 15.69 -12.43
CA LYS A 557 33.78 16.05 -11.28
C LYS A 557 33.61 14.90 -10.28
N PRO A 558 34.71 14.27 -9.78
CA PRO A 558 34.64 13.02 -9.03
C PRO A 558 33.79 13.11 -7.77
N LEU A 559 33.86 14.22 -7.00
CA LEU A 559 33.08 14.40 -5.78
C LEU A 559 31.57 14.62 -6.04
N ILE A 560 31.22 15.23 -7.16
CA ILE A 560 29.81 15.38 -7.57
C ILE A 560 29.25 14.05 -8.04
N VAL A 561 30.02 13.31 -8.84
CA VAL A 561 29.63 11.99 -9.33
C VAL A 561 29.50 10.98 -8.19
N MET A 562 30.37 11.03 -7.21
CA MET A 562 30.29 10.23 -5.99
C MET A 562 28.93 10.42 -5.29
N LEU A 563 28.52 11.65 -5.05
CA LEU A 563 27.26 11.98 -4.41
C LEU A 563 26.07 11.58 -5.27
N LEU A 564 26.01 12.12 -6.49
CA LEU A 564 24.86 11.91 -7.37
C LEU A 564 24.69 10.45 -7.78
N GLY A 565 25.81 9.70 -7.92
CA GLY A 565 25.79 8.27 -8.16
C GLY A 565 25.14 7.49 -7.01
N ALA A 566 25.49 7.82 -5.77
CA ALA A 566 24.88 7.23 -4.59
C ALA A 566 23.37 7.61 -4.48
N CYS A 567 23.00 8.86 -4.74
CA CYS A 567 21.59 9.28 -4.75
C CYS A 567 20.78 8.57 -5.84
N VAL A 568 21.30 8.47 -7.07
CA VAL A 568 20.63 7.75 -8.16
C VAL A 568 20.46 6.28 -7.80
N LEU A 569 21.49 5.64 -7.25
CA LEU A 569 21.41 4.25 -6.79
C LEU A 569 20.34 4.07 -5.69
N GLN A 570 20.29 4.99 -4.72
CA GLN A 570 19.28 4.97 -3.66
C GLN A 570 17.87 5.11 -4.22
N MET A 571 17.61 6.12 -5.06
CA MET A 571 16.28 6.42 -5.60
C MET A 571 15.74 5.26 -6.44
N PHE A 572 16.51 4.79 -7.40
CA PHE A 572 16.10 3.74 -8.32
C PHE A 572 16.21 2.34 -7.71
N GLY A 573 17.12 2.12 -6.76
CA GLY A 573 17.23 0.88 -6.02
C GLY A 573 16.04 0.66 -5.09
N GLN A 574 15.62 1.67 -4.35
CA GLN A 574 14.45 1.57 -3.47
C GLN A 574 13.14 1.40 -4.26
N ALA A 575 13.05 1.92 -5.49
CA ALA A 575 11.92 1.72 -6.39
C ALA A 575 11.58 0.25 -6.68
N ILE A 576 12.53 -0.68 -6.47
CA ILE A 576 12.31 -2.13 -6.65
C ILE A 576 11.41 -2.71 -5.57
N SER A 577 11.44 -2.13 -4.37
CA SER A 577 10.82 -2.70 -3.18
C SER A 577 9.80 -1.79 -2.51
N ASP A 578 9.57 -0.56 -3.03
CA ASP A 578 8.68 0.39 -2.37
C ASP A 578 8.07 1.42 -3.33
N VAL A 579 7.10 2.19 -2.80
CA VAL A 579 6.25 3.16 -3.52
C VAL A 579 6.87 4.55 -3.68
N THR A 580 8.15 4.73 -3.39
CA THR A 580 8.80 6.06 -3.28
C THR A 580 8.72 6.93 -4.54
N TRP A 581 8.54 6.33 -5.73
CA TRP A 581 8.33 7.03 -7.00
C TRP A 581 6.86 7.28 -7.34
N SER A 582 5.94 6.70 -6.57
CA SER A 582 4.49 6.84 -6.79
C SER A 582 3.86 7.85 -5.82
N VAL A 583 4.62 8.29 -4.79
CA VAL A 583 4.15 9.20 -3.74
C VAL A 583 4.85 10.56 -3.82
N GLY A 584 4.09 11.63 -3.74
CA GLY A 584 4.60 12.98 -3.95
C GLY A 584 5.55 13.49 -2.88
N CYS A 585 5.58 12.90 -1.70
CA CYS A 585 6.51 13.32 -0.66
C CYS A 585 8.00 13.06 -1.00
N CYS A 586 8.31 12.06 -1.84
CA CYS A 586 9.67 11.78 -2.32
C CYS A 586 10.00 12.44 -3.66
N LEU A 587 9.01 12.54 -4.55
CA LEU A 587 9.19 12.95 -5.94
C LEU A 587 9.88 14.32 -6.10
N PRO A 588 9.52 15.39 -5.35
CA PRO A 588 10.21 16.68 -5.47
C PRO A 588 11.71 16.59 -5.20
N THR A 589 12.10 15.81 -4.20
CA THR A 589 13.51 15.56 -3.86
C THR A 589 14.21 14.73 -4.94
N PHE A 590 13.56 13.70 -5.49
CA PHE A 590 14.12 12.91 -6.58
C PHE A 590 14.29 13.74 -7.85
N PHE A 591 13.30 14.54 -8.21
CA PHE A 591 13.38 15.44 -9.36
C PHE A 591 14.46 16.53 -9.15
N ALA A 592 14.64 16.99 -7.90
CA ALA A 592 15.75 17.90 -7.58
C ALA A 592 17.13 17.22 -7.79
N VAL A 593 17.30 15.96 -7.41
CA VAL A 593 18.52 15.20 -7.68
C VAL A 593 18.72 15.01 -9.18
N LEU A 594 17.69 14.64 -9.95
CA LEU A 594 17.77 14.53 -11.41
C LEU A 594 18.12 15.88 -12.06
N ALA A 595 17.61 16.98 -11.52
CA ALA A 595 17.98 18.32 -11.98
C ALA A 595 19.47 18.61 -11.76
N LEU A 596 20.03 18.19 -10.61
CA LEU A 596 21.46 18.31 -10.33
C LEU A 596 22.30 17.44 -11.28
N VAL A 597 21.84 16.23 -11.61
CA VAL A 597 22.48 15.36 -12.62
C VAL A 597 22.49 16.07 -13.97
N THR A 598 21.33 16.57 -14.41
CA THR A 598 21.19 17.29 -15.68
C THR A 598 22.08 18.53 -15.76
N LEU A 599 22.09 19.35 -14.71
CA LEU A 599 22.80 20.62 -14.69
C LEU A 599 24.33 20.44 -14.61
N HIS A 600 24.81 19.49 -13.80
CA HIS A 600 26.22 19.36 -13.49
C HIS A 600 26.95 18.24 -14.23
N CYS A 601 26.23 17.22 -14.71
CA CYS A 601 26.79 16.09 -15.43
C CYS A 601 26.26 15.95 -16.87
N GLY A 602 25.12 16.54 -17.18
CA GLY A 602 24.53 16.50 -18.52
C GLY A 602 25.31 17.25 -19.59
N ASP A 603 26.15 18.21 -19.18
CA ASP A 603 26.93 19.06 -20.11
C ASP A 603 27.87 18.25 -21.02
N CYS A 604 28.42 17.14 -20.56
CA CYS A 604 29.28 16.26 -21.36
C CYS A 604 28.52 15.47 -22.42
N LEU A 605 27.18 15.46 -22.37
CA LEU A 605 26.28 14.77 -23.29
C LEU A 605 25.47 15.75 -24.17
N LYS A 606 25.80 17.04 -24.17
CA LYS A 606 25.09 18.01 -24.99
C LYS A 606 25.06 17.58 -26.46
N LEU A 607 23.87 17.48 -27.00
CA LEU A 607 23.67 17.23 -28.43
C LEU A 607 24.23 18.42 -29.21
N LYS A 608 25.08 18.13 -30.21
CA LYS A 608 25.55 19.14 -31.17
C LYS A 608 24.32 19.73 -31.87
N THR A 609 23.95 20.95 -31.51
CA THR A 609 22.78 21.60 -32.09
C THR A 609 23.25 22.64 -33.07
N PRO A 610 22.63 22.79 -34.26
CA PRO A 610 22.88 23.89 -35.14
C PRO A 610 22.60 25.24 -34.45
N GLU A 611 23.43 26.25 -34.67
CA GLU A 611 23.45 27.52 -33.92
C GLU A 611 22.18 28.36 -34.00
N LYS A 612 21.26 28.10 -34.93
CA LYS A 612 20.04 28.88 -35.12
C LYS A 612 18.83 28.34 -34.33
N ASN A 613 18.43 29.10 -33.29
CA ASN A 613 17.08 29.19 -32.71
C ASN A 613 16.45 28.05 -31.91
N LYS A 614 17.19 27.13 -31.30
CA LYS A 614 16.53 25.97 -30.60
C LYS A 614 16.04 26.22 -29.17
N GLY A 615 16.45 27.24 -28.45
CA GLY A 615 15.88 27.58 -27.13
C GLY A 615 14.39 27.99 -27.21
N GLY A 616 13.94 28.53 -28.34
CA GLY A 616 12.55 28.88 -28.58
C GLY A 616 11.66 27.66 -28.86
N ALA A 617 12.22 26.59 -29.48
CA ALA A 617 11.46 25.41 -29.85
C ALA A 617 10.96 24.60 -28.66
N VAL A 618 11.70 24.55 -27.54
CA VAL A 618 11.30 23.86 -26.29
C VAL A 618 10.46 24.77 -25.38
N ARG A 619 10.76 26.09 -25.37
CA ARG A 619 10.10 27.05 -24.51
C ARG A 619 8.60 27.14 -24.76
N TRP A 620 8.20 27.33 -26.02
CA TRP A 620 6.81 27.54 -26.37
C TRP A 620 5.91 26.31 -26.14
N PRO A 621 6.29 25.08 -26.57
CA PRO A 621 5.50 23.89 -26.25
C PRO A 621 5.27 23.71 -24.75
N VAL A 622 6.31 23.84 -23.92
CA VAL A 622 6.18 23.71 -22.46
C VAL A 622 5.27 24.80 -21.90
N THR A 623 5.40 26.04 -22.38
CA THR A 623 4.55 27.16 -21.96
C THR A 623 3.09 26.92 -22.31
N VAL A 624 2.80 26.48 -23.55
CA VAL A 624 1.42 26.21 -24.02
C VAL A 624 0.82 25.02 -23.26
N VAL A 625 1.55 23.92 -23.15
CA VAL A 625 1.08 22.74 -22.39
C VAL A 625 0.80 23.10 -20.95
N SER A 626 1.68 23.86 -20.28
CA SER A 626 1.46 24.31 -18.91
C SER A 626 0.22 25.19 -18.78
N ALA A 627 0.01 26.14 -19.70
CA ALA A 627 -1.16 27.01 -19.70
C ALA A 627 -2.46 26.20 -19.90
N VAL A 628 -2.46 25.26 -20.82
CA VAL A 628 -3.61 24.37 -21.06
C VAL A 628 -3.91 23.55 -19.80
N PHE A 629 -2.91 22.95 -19.18
CA PHE A 629 -3.11 22.17 -17.96
C PHE A 629 -3.64 23.00 -16.80
N ILE A 630 -3.12 24.22 -16.61
CA ILE A 630 -3.65 25.14 -15.58
C ILE A 630 -5.13 25.36 -15.77
N VAL A 631 -5.57 25.65 -17.00
CA VAL A 631 -6.99 25.87 -17.30
C VAL A 631 -7.81 24.59 -17.02
N LEU A 632 -7.40 23.45 -17.57
CA LEU A 632 -8.13 22.20 -17.43
C LEU A 632 -8.24 21.73 -15.97
N ILE A 633 -7.15 21.78 -15.21
CA ILE A 633 -7.17 21.38 -13.78
C ILE A 633 -7.97 22.41 -12.96
N SER A 634 -7.92 23.69 -13.30
CA SER A 634 -8.72 24.69 -12.61
C SER A 634 -10.22 24.49 -12.84
N LEU A 635 -10.64 24.13 -14.05
CA LEU A 635 -12.02 23.76 -14.33
C LEU A 635 -12.46 22.53 -13.53
N ASN A 636 -11.63 21.50 -13.45
CA ASN A 636 -11.87 20.33 -12.63
C ASN A 636 -12.02 20.71 -11.13
N LEU A 637 -11.12 21.54 -10.59
CA LEU A 637 -11.20 21.99 -9.20
C LEU A 637 -12.45 22.81 -8.90
N ILE A 638 -12.88 23.67 -9.84
CA ILE A 638 -14.12 24.47 -9.73
C ILE A 638 -15.33 23.52 -9.68
N ALA A 639 -15.41 22.55 -10.59
CA ALA A 639 -16.49 21.57 -10.60
C ALA A 639 -16.52 20.74 -9.30
N GLN A 640 -15.39 20.27 -8.82
CA GLN A 640 -15.29 19.51 -7.56
C GLN A 640 -15.65 20.35 -6.35
N SER A 641 -15.20 21.60 -6.29
CA SER A 641 -15.57 22.51 -5.20
C SER A 641 -17.08 22.76 -5.16
N LYS A 642 -17.71 22.88 -6.33
CA LYS A 642 -19.17 23.00 -6.45
C LYS A 642 -19.87 21.71 -6.02
N PHE A 643 -19.37 20.56 -6.44
CA PHE A 643 -19.90 19.25 -6.07
C PHE A 643 -19.81 18.94 -4.56
N SER A 644 -18.88 19.54 -3.86
CA SER A 644 -18.72 19.43 -2.39
C SER A 644 -19.64 20.38 -1.60
N SER A 645 -20.56 21.09 -2.25
CA SER A 645 -21.50 22.00 -1.58
C SER A 645 -22.65 21.23 -0.95
N ASP A 646 -23.10 21.65 0.25
CA ASP A 646 -24.19 21.01 0.98
C ASP A 646 -25.57 21.17 0.31
N SER A 647 -25.70 22.05 -0.69
CA SER A 647 -26.97 22.36 -1.37
C SER A 647 -26.88 22.14 -2.88
N LEU A 648 -26.60 20.91 -3.31
CA LEU A 648 -26.50 20.54 -4.71
C LEU A 648 -27.89 20.37 -5.34
N THR A 649 -28.11 21.01 -6.48
CA THR A 649 -29.27 20.80 -7.35
C THR A 649 -28.91 19.90 -8.54
N LEU A 650 -29.97 19.36 -9.22
CA LEU A 650 -29.75 18.58 -10.45
C LEU A 650 -29.10 19.41 -11.57
N ASP A 651 -29.39 20.73 -11.62
CA ASP A 651 -28.74 21.64 -12.58
C ASP A 651 -27.28 21.88 -12.26
N ASP A 652 -26.94 21.91 -10.96
CA ASP A 652 -25.52 21.99 -10.53
C ASP A 652 -24.74 20.76 -10.96
N LEU A 653 -25.32 19.57 -10.85
CA LEU A 653 -24.71 18.32 -11.29
C LEU A 653 -24.49 18.30 -12.80
N LYS A 654 -25.48 18.77 -13.60
CA LYS A 654 -25.33 18.95 -15.06
C LYS A 654 -24.20 19.94 -15.38
N GLN A 655 -24.15 21.06 -14.66
CA GLN A 655 -23.10 22.06 -14.85
C GLN A 655 -21.72 21.50 -14.48
N CYS A 656 -21.56 20.79 -13.36
CA CYS A 656 -20.32 20.13 -13.00
C CYS A 656 -19.87 19.14 -14.09
N ALA A 657 -20.79 18.30 -14.57
CA ALA A 657 -20.50 17.35 -15.65
C ALA A 657 -20.10 18.02 -16.98
N SER A 658 -20.52 19.27 -17.22
CA SER A 658 -20.18 20.03 -18.44
C SER A 658 -18.87 20.81 -18.32
N ILE A 659 -18.51 21.26 -17.13
CA ILE A 659 -17.30 22.07 -16.87
C ILE A 659 -16.07 21.19 -16.68
N ASP A 660 -16.21 20.05 -15.98
CA ASP A 660 -15.09 19.18 -15.66
C ASP A 660 -14.62 18.44 -16.92
N PRO A 661 -13.37 18.64 -17.37
CA PRO A 661 -12.86 17.95 -18.55
C PRO A 661 -12.44 16.49 -18.28
N PHE A 662 -12.41 16.05 -17.03
CA PHE A 662 -11.77 14.79 -16.63
C PHE A 662 -12.66 13.85 -15.82
N GLU A 663 -13.32 14.33 -14.75
CA GLU A 663 -13.92 13.51 -13.70
C GLU A 663 -15.44 13.65 -13.66
N THR A 664 -16.12 13.31 -14.73
CA THR A 664 -17.56 13.52 -14.86
C THR A 664 -18.42 12.39 -14.28
N ASN A 665 -17.83 11.24 -13.93
CA ASN A 665 -18.59 10.05 -13.56
C ASN A 665 -19.40 10.24 -12.27
N ASP A 666 -18.76 10.80 -11.23
CA ASP A 666 -19.43 11.00 -9.93
C ASP A 666 -20.62 11.97 -10.06
N TYR A 667 -20.53 13.01 -10.91
CA TYR A 667 -21.61 13.96 -11.15
C TYR A 667 -22.77 13.34 -11.92
N LYS A 668 -22.46 12.58 -12.97
CA LYS A 668 -23.45 11.86 -13.78
C LYS A 668 -24.20 10.82 -12.97
N LEU A 669 -23.45 10.05 -12.15
CA LEU A 669 -24.05 9.06 -11.26
C LEU A 669 -24.97 9.74 -10.23
N SER A 670 -24.48 10.80 -9.56
CA SER A 670 -25.26 11.55 -8.58
C SER A 670 -26.54 12.13 -9.19
N TYR A 671 -26.46 12.61 -10.44
CA TYR A 671 -27.65 13.07 -11.17
C TYR A 671 -28.72 11.96 -11.30
N LEU A 672 -28.30 10.76 -11.72
CA LEU A 672 -29.20 9.61 -11.92
C LEU A 672 -29.82 9.14 -10.60
N ILE A 673 -29.03 8.97 -9.55
CA ILE A 673 -29.51 8.46 -8.25
C ILE A 673 -30.30 9.51 -7.45
N SER A 674 -30.14 10.80 -7.76
CA SER A 674 -30.90 11.88 -7.14
C SER A 674 -32.23 12.16 -7.86
N GLY A 675 -32.67 11.30 -8.78
CA GLY A 675 -33.95 11.40 -9.48
C GLY A 675 -33.95 12.31 -10.70
N GLY A 676 -32.80 12.54 -11.33
CA GLY A 676 -32.70 13.24 -12.60
C GLY A 676 -33.42 12.46 -13.71
N ASN A 677 -34.51 13.03 -14.23
CA ASN A 677 -35.46 12.37 -15.14
C ASN A 677 -35.59 13.04 -16.52
N GLU A 678 -34.73 13.99 -16.87
CA GLU A 678 -34.66 14.47 -18.26
C GLU A 678 -34.17 13.32 -19.15
N GLU A 679 -35.06 12.73 -19.94
CA GLU A 679 -34.85 11.47 -20.65
C GLU A 679 -33.57 11.46 -21.48
N ASP A 680 -33.32 12.51 -22.27
CA ASP A 680 -32.12 12.64 -23.09
C ASP A 680 -30.84 12.73 -22.25
N VAL A 681 -30.87 13.39 -21.08
CA VAL A 681 -29.73 13.56 -20.20
C VAL A 681 -29.44 12.28 -19.42
N ALA A 682 -30.49 11.70 -18.83
CA ALA A 682 -30.40 10.48 -18.04
C ALA A 682 -29.90 9.30 -18.87
N SER A 683 -30.48 9.09 -20.05
CA SER A 683 -30.07 8.03 -20.98
C SER A 683 -28.60 8.15 -21.41
N ARG A 684 -28.18 9.39 -21.75
CA ARG A 684 -26.78 9.65 -22.12
C ARG A 684 -25.83 9.40 -20.94
N TYR A 685 -26.16 9.88 -19.74
CA TYR A 685 -25.32 9.69 -18.55
C TYR A 685 -25.22 8.21 -18.17
N ALA A 686 -26.32 7.49 -18.21
CA ALA A 686 -26.33 6.05 -17.96
C ALA A 686 -25.48 5.29 -19.00
N ALA A 687 -25.56 5.66 -20.28
CA ALA A 687 -24.74 5.07 -21.34
C ALA A 687 -23.24 5.37 -21.14
N ASP A 688 -22.88 6.61 -20.80
CA ASP A 688 -21.48 6.99 -20.51
C ASP A 688 -20.90 6.18 -19.33
N LEU A 689 -21.72 5.95 -18.28
CA LEU A 689 -21.29 5.23 -17.08
C LEU A 689 -21.25 3.72 -17.27
N SER A 690 -22.01 3.17 -18.21
CA SER A 690 -22.15 1.72 -18.43
C SER A 690 -20.82 1.00 -18.74
N HIS A 691 -19.81 1.73 -19.17
CA HIS A 691 -18.48 1.20 -19.54
C HIS A 691 -17.41 1.44 -18.49
N VAL A 692 -17.74 2.11 -17.37
CA VAL A 692 -16.75 2.43 -16.32
C VAL A 692 -16.36 1.16 -15.56
N GLU A 693 -15.09 0.98 -15.37
CA GLU A 693 -14.50 -0.17 -14.65
C GLU A 693 -14.40 0.11 -13.14
N SER A 694 -15.54 0.10 -12.45
CA SER A 694 -15.61 0.35 -11.00
C SER A 694 -16.91 -0.17 -10.40
N ASN A 695 -16.83 -0.93 -9.31
CA ASN A 695 -18.00 -1.36 -8.56
C ASN A 695 -18.78 -0.16 -7.95
N ALA A 696 -18.07 0.89 -7.54
CA ALA A 696 -18.67 2.11 -7.02
C ALA A 696 -19.54 2.87 -8.04
N ILE A 697 -19.37 2.57 -9.31
CA ILE A 697 -20.24 3.09 -10.40
C ILE A 697 -21.25 2.03 -10.84
N SER A 698 -20.80 0.79 -11.06
CA SER A 698 -21.64 -0.27 -11.64
C SER A 698 -22.83 -0.62 -10.75
N ILE A 699 -22.62 -0.75 -9.42
CA ILE A 699 -23.70 -1.15 -8.51
C ILE A 699 -24.79 -0.06 -8.37
N PRO A 700 -24.46 1.22 -8.09
CA PRO A 700 -25.50 2.27 -8.09
C PRO A 700 -26.16 2.49 -9.47
N LEU A 701 -25.43 2.26 -10.56
CA LEU A 701 -26.00 2.32 -11.89
C LEU A 701 -26.97 1.16 -12.15
N ALA A 702 -26.67 -0.04 -11.63
CA ALA A 702 -27.60 -1.17 -11.65
C ALA A 702 -28.89 -0.83 -10.88
N GLN A 703 -28.76 -0.20 -9.70
CA GLN A 703 -29.91 0.26 -8.93
C GLN A 703 -30.77 1.28 -9.71
N TYR A 704 -30.12 2.23 -10.41
CA TYR A 704 -30.81 3.14 -11.29
C TYR A 704 -31.58 2.40 -12.41
N TYR A 705 -30.93 1.45 -13.12
CA TYR A 705 -31.59 0.69 -14.17
C TYR A 705 -32.75 -0.16 -13.63
N ALA A 706 -32.61 -0.75 -12.46
CA ALA A 706 -33.69 -1.48 -11.80
C ALA A 706 -34.85 -0.57 -11.46
N SER A 707 -34.61 0.65 -10.98
CA SER A 707 -35.66 1.63 -10.64
C SER A 707 -36.47 2.12 -11.85
N VAL A 708 -35.88 2.09 -13.05
CA VAL A 708 -36.56 2.44 -14.30
C VAL A 708 -37.08 1.22 -15.06
N GLY A 709 -36.98 0.01 -14.48
CA GLY A 709 -37.51 -1.24 -15.02
C GLY A 709 -36.63 -1.90 -16.13
N ASP A 710 -35.42 -1.40 -16.35
CA ASP A 710 -34.49 -2.00 -17.33
C ASP A 710 -33.60 -3.05 -16.63
N TYR A 711 -34.18 -4.21 -16.29
CA TYR A 711 -33.54 -5.24 -15.53
C TYR A 711 -32.38 -5.90 -16.28
N THR A 712 -32.43 -5.95 -17.62
CA THR A 712 -31.31 -6.46 -18.43
C THR A 712 -30.06 -5.64 -18.21
N LYS A 713 -30.16 -4.30 -18.30
CA LYS A 713 -28.99 -3.44 -18.06
C LYS A 713 -28.59 -3.42 -16.59
N ALA A 714 -29.55 -3.57 -15.66
CA ALA A 714 -29.24 -3.72 -14.24
C ALA A 714 -28.34 -4.94 -14.00
N LEU A 715 -28.68 -6.09 -14.55
CA LEU A 715 -27.85 -7.30 -14.46
C LEU A 715 -26.51 -7.14 -15.15
N ASP A 716 -26.46 -6.47 -16.33
CA ASP A 716 -25.19 -6.19 -17.01
C ASP A 716 -24.23 -5.38 -16.13
N GLN A 717 -24.76 -4.44 -15.35
CA GLN A 717 -23.95 -3.65 -14.43
C GLN A 717 -23.58 -4.44 -13.16
N LEU A 718 -24.41 -5.37 -12.69
CA LEU A 718 -24.07 -6.26 -11.57
C LEU A 718 -22.97 -7.25 -11.97
N ASP A 719 -23.04 -7.86 -13.15
CA ASP A 719 -21.97 -8.73 -13.68
C ASP A 719 -20.64 -7.97 -13.79
N ARG A 720 -20.71 -6.71 -14.20
CA ARG A 720 -19.55 -5.84 -14.22
C ARG A 720 -19.05 -5.53 -12.80
N GLY A 721 -19.96 -5.19 -11.89
CA GLY A 721 -19.67 -4.95 -10.48
C GLY A 721 -18.98 -6.13 -9.82
N ALA A 722 -19.47 -7.35 -10.05
CA ALA A 722 -18.89 -8.58 -9.55
C ALA A 722 -17.42 -8.73 -9.91
N LYS A 723 -17.07 -8.43 -11.16
CA LYS A 723 -15.69 -8.47 -11.65
C LYS A 723 -14.74 -7.53 -10.92
N TYR A 724 -15.23 -6.40 -10.42
CA TYR A 724 -14.43 -5.40 -9.70
C TYR A 724 -14.65 -5.42 -8.18
N THR A 725 -15.43 -6.38 -7.67
CA THR A 725 -15.71 -6.53 -6.23
C THR A 725 -14.84 -7.59 -5.59
N ARG A 726 -14.63 -8.66 -6.31
CA ARG A 726 -13.96 -9.90 -5.93
C ARG A 726 -14.24 -10.32 -4.49
N ALA A 727 -13.38 -10.05 -3.54
CA ALA A 727 -13.46 -10.58 -2.18
C ALA A 727 -14.04 -9.61 -1.13
N ASN A 728 -14.70 -8.54 -1.53
CA ASN A 728 -15.32 -7.59 -0.60
C ASN A 728 -16.75 -7.98 -0.22
N ALA A 729 -16.91 -8.62 0.94
CA ALA A 729 -18.20 -9.12 1.44
C ALA A 729 -19.30 -8.06 1.49
N SER A 730 -18.99 -6.85 1.96
CA SER A 730 -19.98 -5.79 2.09
C SER A 730 -20.52 -5.28 0.74
N VAL A 731 -19.75 -5.41 -0.32
CA VAL A 731 -20.17 -5.05 -1.67
C VAL A 731 -21.00 -6.17 -2.30
N TRP A 732 -20.63 -7.44 -2.05
CA TRP A 732 -21.44 -8.58 -2.46
C TRP A 732 -22.81 -8.55 -1.82
N GLN A 733 -22.90 -8.24 -0.52
CA GLN A 733 -24.19 -8.12 0.16
C GLN A 733 -25.09 -7.08 -0.54
N LYS A 734 -24.55 -5.90 -0.90
CA LYS A 734 -25.30 -4.89 -1.64
C LYS A 734 -25.78 -5.36 -3.01
N MET A 735 -25.02 -6.23 -3.66
CA MET A 735 -25.42 -6.81 -4.94
C MET A 735 -26.58 -7.78 -4.75
N PHE A 736 -26.53 -8.63 -3.71
CA PHE A 736 -27.62 -9.55 -3.39
C PHE A 736 -28.88 -8.82 -2.94
N ASP A 737 -28.76 -7.78 -2.13
CA ASP A 737 -29.88 -6.91 -1.76
C ASP A 737 -30.55 -6.32 -3.01
N LEU A 738 -29.79 -5.99 -4.03
CA LEU A 738 -30.32 -5.47 -5.28
C LEU A 738 -30.96 -6.57 -6.14
N TYR A 739 -30.40 -7.78 -6.18
CA TYR A 739 -31.06 -8.92 -6.80
C TYR A 739 -32.43 -9.18 -6.16
N GLU A 740 -32.50 -9.18 -4.82
CA GLU A 740 -33.73 -9.35 -4.08
C GLU A 740 -34.74 -8.23 -4.37
N GLN A 741 -34.30 -6.96 -4.36
CA GLN A 741 -35.15 -5.82 -4.71
C GLN A 741 -35.70 -5.86 -6.14
N MET A 742 -34.97 -6.42 -7.10
CA MET A 742 -35.47 -6.60 -8.47
C MET A 742 -36.60 -7.65 -8.56
N ILE A 743 -36.64 -8.60 -7.62
CA ILE A 743 -37.71 -9.60 -7.53
C ILE A 743 -38.91 -9.05 -6.76
N ASP A 744 -38.67 -8.31 -5.68
CA ASP A 744 -39.66 -7.86 -4.71
C ASP A 744 -40.62 -6.74 -5.20
N PRO A 745 -40.26 -5.82 -6.15
CA PRO A 745 -41.25 -4.81 -6.65
C PRO A 745 -42.51 -5.43 -7.23
N VAL A 746 -42.53 -6.71 -7.47
CA VAL A 746 -43.66 -7.45 -7.98
C VAL A 746 -44.50 -8.01 -6.82
N GLY A 747 -44.13 -7.72 -5.55
CA GLY A 747 -44.83 -8.04 -4.31
C GLY A 747 -45.31 -9.49 -4.26
N SER A 748 -44.88 -10.25 -3.31
CA SER A 748 -45.34 -11.57 -2.87
C SER A 748 -45.96 -12.55 -3.90
N SER A 749 -46.15 -12.19 -5.13
CA SER A 749 -46.52 -13.04 -6.24
C SER A 749 -45.34 -13.14 -7.25
N ILE A 750 -44.40 -13.98 -6.93
CA ILE A 750 -43.31 -14.43 -7.81
C ILE A 750 -43.84 -14.83 -9.20
N GLY A 751 -45.07 -15.27 -9.32
CA GLY A 751 -45.72 -15.60 -10.57
C GLY A 751 -46.04 -14.43 -11.51
N ALA A 752 -45.86 -13.17 -11.12
CA ALA A 752 -46.19 -12.03 -11.98
C ALA A 752 -45.00 -11.43 -12.74
N ALA A 753 -43.74 -11.72 -12.35
CA ALA A 753 -42.56 -11.21 -13.01
C ALA A 753 -42.22 -12.06 -14.21
N GLN A 754 -42.70 -11.69 -15.38
CA GLN A 754 -42.45 -12.41 -16.64
C GLN A 754 -40.97 -12.57 -16.99
N TRP A 755 -40.12 -11.63 -16.55
CA TRP A 755 -38.67 -11.68 -16.76
C TRP A 755 -37.97 -12.71 -15.88
N LEU A 756 -38.52 -13.07 -14.71
CA LEU A 756 -38.00 -14.14 -13.87
C LEU A 756 -38.24 -15.54 -14.46
N GLN A 757 -39.18 -15.66 -15.41
CA GLN A 757 -39.41 -16.90 -16.17
C GLN A 757 -38.39 -17.09 -17.31
N ASP A 758 -37.56 -16.08 -17.57
CA ASP A 758 -36.46 -16.18 -18.55
C ASP A 758 -35.24 -16.80 -17.87
N ASP A 759 -34.90 -18.02 -18.24
CA ASP A 759 -33.73 -18.77 -17.79
C ASP A 759 -32.44 -17.94 -17.78
N THR A 760 -32.32 -17.00 -18.72
CA THR A 760 -31.14 -16.16 -18.86
C THR A 760 -30.93 -15.28 -17.63
N TYR A 761 -31.97 -14.67 -17.06
CA TYR A 761 -31.84 -13.79 -15.89
C TYR A 761 -31.50 -14.56 -14.63
N VAL A 762 -32.22 -15.69 -14.40
CA VAL A 762 -31.97 -16.51 -13.22
C VAL A 762 -30.57 -17.12 -13.25
N LYS A 763 -30.12 -17.64 -14.40
CA LYS A 763 -28.75 -18.15 -14.56
C LYS A 763 -27.71 -17.08 -14.29
N ARG A 764 -27.93 -15.85 -14.67
CA ARG A 764 -27.01 -14.74 -14.35
C ARG A 764 -26.95 -14.43 -12.86
N MET A 765 -28.09 -14.45 -12.17
CA MET A 765 -28.12 -14.27 -10.71
C MET A 765 -27.42 -15.42 -9.99
N VAL A 766 -27.67 -16.68 -10.41
CA VAL A 766 -27.01 -17.86 -9.91
C VAL A 766 -25.49 -17.79 -10.13
N ASN A 767 -25.03 -17.39 -11.32
CA ASN A 767 -23.60 -17.19 -11.58
C ASN A 767 -22.94 -16.18 -10.64
N GLY A 768 -23.68 -15.17 -10.17
CA GLY A 768 -23.20 -14.23 -9.15
C GLY A 768 -22.91 -14.95 -7.82
N TYR A 769 -23.80 -15.85 -7.40
CA TYR A 769 -23.60 -16.69 -6.22
C TYR A 769 -22.44 -17.67 -6.39
N GLU A 770 -22.35 -18.35 -7.53
CA GLU A 770 -21.24 -19.25 -7.83
C GLU A 770 -19.89 -18.53 -7.77
N THR A 771 -19.84 -17.33 -8.33
CA THR A 771 -18.63 -16.48 -8.28
C THR A 771 -18.27 -16.17 -6.84
N LEU A 772 -19.25 -15.84 -5.98
CA LEU A 772 -18.99 -15.60 -4.57
C LEU A 772 -18.52 -16.88 -3.85
N CYS A 773 -19.15 -18.01 -4.12
CA CYS A 773 -18.76 -19.30 -3.52
C CYS A 773 -17.33 -19.68 -3.89
N GLN A 774 -16.95 -19.48 -5.16
CA GLN A 774 -15.57 -19.72 -5.61
C GLN A 774 -14.58 -18.78 -4.92
N VAL A 775 -14.92 -17.49 -4.79
CA VAL A 775 -14.11 -16.51 -4.04
C VAL A 775 -14.00 -16.92 -2.57
N ASN A 776 -15.08 -17.40 -1.97
CA ASN A 776 -15.15 -17.87 -0.59
C ASN A 776 -14.29 -19.11 -0.34
N ALA A 777 -14.41 -20.11 -1.20
CA ALA A 777 -13.66 -21.38 -1.09
C ALA A 777 -12.14 -21.16 -1.21
N ASP A 778 -11.73 -20.22 -2.07
CA ASP A 778 -10.33 -19.98 -2.32
C ASP A 778 -9.67 -19.07 -1.26
N GLN A 779 -10.42 -18.22 -0.51
CA GLN A 779 -9.75 -17.05 0.06
C GLN A 779 -10.33 -16.41 1.32
N LEU A 780 -11.59 -16.68 1.73
CA LEU A 780 -12.23 -15.87 2.76
C LEU A 780 -13.09 -16.72 3.69
N ASP A 781 -12.64 -16.82 4.92
CA ASP A 781 -13.44 -17.40 6.01
C ASP A 781 -14.68 -16.53 6.38
N ASP A 782 -14.77 -15.29 5.87
CA ASP A 782 -15.72 -14.26 6.33
C ASP A 782 -16.80 -13.83 5.32
N VAL A 783 -16.72 -14.23 4.04
CA VAL A 783 -17.81 -13.94 3.10
C VAL A 783 -18.79 -15.10 3.12
N LEU A 784 -19.60 -15.14 4.15
CA LEU A 784 -20.59 -16.18 4.30
C LEU A 784 -21.88 -15.79 3.57
N LEU A 785 -22.45 -16.74 2.83
CA LEU A 785 -23.83 -16.63 2.41
C LEU A 785 -24.70 -16.72 3.68
N THR A 786 -25.43 -15.64 3.95
CA THR A 786 -26.38 -15.60 5.06
C THR A 786 -27.59 -16.49 4.79
N ASP A 787 -28.36 -16.82 5.82
CA ASP A 787 -29.63 -17.55 5.65
C ASP A 787 -30.61 -16.80 4.73
N ALA A 788 -30.57 -15.46 4.77
CA ALA A 788 -31.36 -14.64 3.84
C ALA A 788 -30.90 -14.83 2.39
N ASN A 789 -29.60 -14.88 2.14
CA ASN A 789 -29.08 -15.12 0.79
C ASN A 789 -29.40 -16.53 0.31
N ASN A 790 -29.32 -17.54 1.18
CA ASN A 790 -29.69 -18.92 0.85
C ASN A 790 -31.19 -19.04 0.56
N SER A 791 -32.02 -18.42 1.36
CA SER A 791 -33.47 -18.37 1.13
C SER A 791 -33.80 -17.69 -0.19
N PHE A 792 -33.10 -16.57 -0.51
CA PHE A 792 -33.26 -15.88 -1.78
C PHE A 792 -32.85 -16.73 -2.99
N LEU A 793 -31.73 -17.46 -2.88
CA LEU A 793 -31.27 -18.38 -3.92
C LEU A 793 -32.32 -19.51 -4.15
N ASN A 794 -32.82 -20.07 -3.07
CA ASN A 794 -33.87 -21.11 -3.16
C ASN A 794 -35.14 -20.56 -3.85
N LYS A 795 -35.54 -19.30 -3.59
CA LYS A 795 -36.63 -18.64 -4.32
C LYS A 795 -36.33 -18.51 -5.82
N LEU A 796 -35.10 -18.11 -6.18
CA LEU A 796 -34.70 -18.04 -7.58
C LEU A 796 -34.79 -19.39 -8.29
N LEU A 797 -34.29 -20.43 -7.65
CA LEU A 797 -34.28 -21.80 -8.18
C LEU A 797 -35.68 -22.37 -8.31
N ALA A 798 -36.61 -22.04 -7.40
CA ALA A 798 -37.99 -22.48 -7.44
C ALA A 798 -38.81 -21.81 -8.54
N VAL A 799 -38.50 -20.58 -8.92
CA VAL A 799 -39.19 -19.83 -9.99
C VAL A 799 -38.78 -20.30 -11.38
N ASN A 800 -37.62 -20.90 -11.48
CA ASN A 800 -37.09 -21.39 -12.75
C ASN A 800 -37.17 -22.90 -12.85
N THR A 801 -37.71 -23.40 -13.97
CA THR A 801 -37.58 -24.78 -14.39
C THR A 801 -36.14 -25.09 -14.80
N LEU A 802 -35.19 -24.89 -13.87
CA LEU A 802 -33.83 -25.40 -14.07
C LEU A 802 -33.89 -26.91 -14.14
N ASP A 803 -33.13 -27.51 -15.05
CA ASP A 803 -32.94 -28.95 -15.09
C ASP A 803 -32.56 -29.45 -13.68
N PRO A 804 -33.14 -30.53 -13.16
CA PRO A 804 -32.76 -31.10 -11.87
C PRO A 804 -31.26 -31.31 -11.70
N TYR A 805 -30.55 -31.56 -12.79
CA TYR A 805 -29.11 -31.71 -12.79
C TYR A 805 -28.41 -30.38 -12.49
N ASP A 806 -28.83 -29.28 -13.14
CA ASP A 806 -28.33 -27.93 -12.88
C ASP A 806 -28.61 -27.46 -11.43
N PHE A 807 -29.75 -27.91 -10.86
CA PHE A 807 -30.09 -27.65 -9.47
C PHE A 807 -29.16 -28.37 -8.49
N VAL A 808 -28.89 -29.67 -8.69
CA VAL A 808 -27.97 -30.42 -7.85
C VAL A 808 -26.56 -29.88 -7.94
N GLU A 809 -26.11 -29.46 -9.15
CA GLU A 809 -24.83 -28.83 -9.34
C GLU A 809 -24.78 -27.45 -8.65
N ALA A 810 -25.82 -26.63 -8.74
CA ALA A 810 -25.93 -25.38 -7.98
C ALA A 810 -25.91 -25.62 -6.47
N LEU A 811 -26.64 -26.59 -5.95
CA LEU A 811 -26.61 -26.97 -4.54
C LEU A 811 -25.22 -27.45 -4.07
N THR A 812 -24.50 -28.19 -4.90
CA THR A 812 -23.16 -28.68 -4.55
C THR A 812 -22.12 -27.56 -4.61
N THR A 813 -22.36 -26.50 -5.37
CA THR A 813 -21.46 -25.31 -5.49
C THR A 813 -21.63 -24.35 -4.29
N PHE A 814 -22.83 -24.28 -3.69
CA PHE A 814 -23.08 -23.36 -2.56
C PHE A 814 -22.74 -24.01 -1.23
N SER A 815 -21.74 -23.47 -0.54
CA SER A 815 -21.17 -24.03 0.69
C SER A 815 -22.06 -23.98 1.94
N THR A 816 -23.19 -23.28 1.89
CA THR A 816 -24.06 -23.03 3.07
C THR A 816 -25.53 -23.30 2.82
N LEU A 817 -25.90 -23.91 1.70
CA LEU A 817 -27.27 -24.29 1.47
C LEU A 817 -27.70 -25.35 2.51
N GLY A 818 -28.87 -25.16 3.03
CA GLY A 818 -29.53 -26.12 3.88
C GLY A 818 -30.71 -26.77 3.15
N LEU A 819 -31.82 -26.86 3.84
CA LEU A 819 -33.09 -27.36 3.35
C LEU A 819 -34.18 -26.31 3.56
N ASP A 820 -34.97 -26.04 2.53
CA ASP A 820 -36.24 -25.27 2.63
C ASP A 820 -37.29 -25.91 1.73
N THR A 821 -38.27 -26.62 2.33
CA THR A 821 -39.26 -27.38 1.56
C THR A 821 -40.20 -26.50 0.73
N ALA A 822 -40.33 -25.19 1.03
CA ALA A 822 -41.16 -24.30 0.22
C ALA A 822 -40.53 -23.99 -1.15
N TYR A 823 -39.26 -24.30 -1.35
CA TYR A 823 -38.49 -23.95 -2.55
C TYR A 823 -37.78 -25.15 -3.18
N LEU A 824 -38.22 -26.37 -2.88
CA LEU A 824 -37.61 -27.56 -3.45
C LEU A 824 -38.23 -27.89 -4.84
N PRO A 825 -37.40 -28.34 -5.78
CA PRO A 825 -37.88 -28.78 -7.07
C PRO A 825 -38.67 -30.10 -6.97
N ASP A 826 -39.65 -30.21 -7.86
CA ASP A 826 -40.37 -31.39 -8.24
C ASP A 826 -40.19 -31.49 -9.78
N ALA A 827 -39.04 -32.00 -10.19
CA ALA A 827 -38.62 -31.94 -11.57
C ALA A 827 -39.41 -32.88 -12.50
N ASP A 828 -39.93 -33.96 -11.95
CA ASP A 828 -40.74 -34.92 -12.71
C ASP A 828 -42.25 -34.62 -12.66
N GLY A 829 -42.62 -33.55 -11.89
CA GLY A 829 -44.01 -33.08 -11.79
C GLY A 829 -44.93 -34.07 -11.08
N ASN A 830 -44.38 -34.95 -10.23
CA ASN A 830 -45.15 -35.96 -9.50
C ASN A 830 -45.76 -35.43 -8.21
N GLY A 831 -45.51 -34.16 -7.84
CA GLY A 831 -45.93 -33.50 -6.62
C GLY A 831 -45.12 -33.85 -5.38
N VAL A 832 -44.00 -34.58 -5.55
CA VAL A 832 -43.07 -34.95 -4.46
C VAL A 832 -41.76 -34.20 -4.68
N PRO A 833 -41.27 -33.43 -3.68
CA PRO A 833 -39.95 -32.80 -3.79
C PRO A 833 -38.84 -33.85 -4.02
N ASP A 834 -37.96 -33.65 -4.97
CA ASP A 834 -36.90 -34.59 -5.39
C ASP A 834 -35.96 -34.99 -4.24
N CYS A 835 -35.80 -34.12 -3.24
CA CYS A 835 -34.97 -34.44 -2.06
C CYS A 835 -35.74 -35.19 -0.97
N ALA A 836 -37.04 -35.41 -1.14
CA ALA A 836 -37.91 -36.06 -0.16
C ALA A 836 -38.12 -37.54 -0.49
N THR A 837 -38.12 -38.41 0.52
CA THR A 837 -38.41 -39.81 0.38
C THR A 837 -39.34 -40.27 1.51
N VAL A 838 -40.42 -40.91 1.17
CA VAL A 838 -41.30 -41.58 2.14
C VAL A 838 -40.72 -42.97 2.43
N GLN A 839 -40.13 -43.13 3.62
CA GLN A 839 -39.49 -44.42 4.03
C GLN A 839 -40.49 -45.41 4.54
N GLU A 840 -41.49 -44.97 5.30
CA GLU A 840 -42.54 -45.79 5.89
C GLU A 840 -43.89 -45.05 5.84
N GLY A 841 -44.99 -45.75 5.68
CA GLY A 841 -46.33 -45.20 5.65
C GLY A 841 -46.73 -44.59 4.29
N SER A 842 -47.72 -43.71 4.30
CA SER A 842 -48.17 -42.96 3.13
C SER A 842 -48.48 -41.50 3.49
N VAL A 843 -48.15 -40.59 2.57
CA VAL A 843 -48.42 -39.17 2.70
C VAL A 843 -49.07 -38.64 1.42
N THR A 844 -49.91 -37.65 1.58
CA THR A 844 -50.45 -36.89 0.45
C THR A 844 -49.73 -35.55 0.40
N TRP A 845 -49.00 -35.30 -0.70
CA TRP A 845 -48.27 -34.08 -0.94
C TRP A 845 -49.19 -32.94 -1.37
N GLY A 846 -48.93 -31.74 -0.90
CA GLY A 846 -49.59 -30.50 -1.25
C GLY A 846 -48.64 -29.50 -1.92
N GLU A 847 -49.08 -28.24 -2.06
CA GLU A 847 -48.24 -27.20 -2.64
C GLU A 847 -47.05 -26.88 -1.74
N ASN A 848 -45.94 -26.44 -2.36
CA ASN A 848 -44.70 -25.96 -1.70
C ASN A 848 -44.09 -26.98 -0.72
N GLY A 849 -44.08 -28.27 -1.09
CA GLY A 849 -43.48 -29.33 -0.28
C GLY A 849 -44.19 -29.62 1.02
N ALA A 850 -45.37 -29.09 1.24
CA ALA A 850 -46.25 -29.44 2.35
C ALA A 850 -46.80 -30.87 2.14
N PHE A 851 -47.05 -31.61 3.21
CA PHE A 851 -47.64 -32.94 3.12
C PHE A 851 -48.51 -33.27 4.33
N THR A 852 -49.45 -34.15 4.13
CA THR A 852 -50.31 -34.69 5.20
C THR A 852 -50.04 -36.21 5.29
N ALA A 853 -49.77 -36.70 6.48
CA ALA A 853 -49.56 -38.10 6.72
C ALA A 853 -50.91 -38.84 6.73
N ASP A 854 -51.16 -39.77 5.79
CA ASP A 854 -52.39 -40.56 5.71
C ASP A 854 -52.33 -41.71 6.75
N THR A 855 -51.16 -42.19 7.04
CA THR A 855 -50.83 -43.18 8.07
C THR A 855 -49.66 -42.69 8.90
N ASP A 856 -49.33 -43.35 10.02
CA ASP A 856 -48.06 -43.06 10.69
C ASP A 856 -46.91 -43.23 9.68
N SER A 857 -46.19 -42.16 9.43
CA SER A 857 -45.24 -42.07 8.31
C SER A 857 -43.88 -41.60 8.74
N VAL A 858 -42.86 -42.08 8.01
CA VAL A 858 -41.45 -41.60 8.12
C VAL A 858 -41.06 -40.96 6.79
N VAL A 859 -40.83 -39.66 6.84
CA VAL A 859 -40.40 -38.89 5.67
C VAL A 859 -38.98 -38.39 5.90
N THR A 860 -38.13 -38.57 4.93
CA THR A 860 -36.74 -38.05 4.97
C THR A 860 -36.52 -37.01 3.88
N PHE A 861 -35.71 -36.00 4.22
CA PHE A 861 -35.25 -34.98 3.29
C PHE A 861 -33.72 -35.00 3.25
N ALA A 862 -33.14 -34.86 2.08
CA ALA A 862 -31.71 -34.68 1.91
C ALA A 862 -31.38 -33.17 1.94
N ALA A 863 -30.59 -32.76 2.92
CA ALA A 863 -30.06 -31.39 3.02
C ALA A 863 -28.56 -31.38 2.70
N VAL A 864 -28.12 -30.53 1.82
CA VAL A 864 -26.70 -30.37 1.48
C VAL A 864 -26.07 -29.28 2.34
N ILE A 865 -25.05 -29.66 3.12
CA ILE A 865 -24.34 -28.75 4.04
C ILE A 865 -22.85 -28.87 3.78
N LYS A 866 -22.17 -27.72 3.62
CA LYS A 866 -20.72 -27.68 3.35
C LYS A 866 -19.91 -26.87 4.36
N THR A 867 -20.54 -26.22 5.33
CA THR A 867 -19.84 -25.39 6.32
C THR A 867 -20.18 -25.78 7.74
N ASP A 868 -19.20 -25.84 8.59
CA ASP A 868 -19.38 -25.99 10.02
C ASP A 868 -20.15 -24.80 10.60
N GLY A 869 -20.95 -25.07 11.63
CA GLY A 869 -21.71 -24.04 12.35
C GLY A 869 -22.94 -24.54 13.03
N ASP A 870 -23.72 -23.68 13.60
CA ASP A 870 -25.01 -23.96 14.19
C ASP A 870 -26.08 -23.91 13.10
N TYR A 871 -26.92 -24.96 13.01
CA TYR A 871 -28.03 -25.04 12.07
C TYR A 871 -29.35 -25.12 12.81
N ASP A 872 -30.35 -24.37 12.36
CA ASP A 872 -31.70 -24.37 12.91
C ASP A 872 -32.60 -25.27 12.07
N LEU A 873 -33.03 -26.39 12.64
CA LEU A 873 -34.14 -27.18 12.11
C LEU A 873 -35.46 -26.56 12.58
N THR A 874 -36.33 -26.18 11.64
CA THR A 874 -37.67 -25.69 11.94
C THR A 874 -38.69 -26.54 11.22
N VAL A 875 -39.64 -27.08 11.95
CA VAL A 875 -40.74 -27.87 11.40
C VAL A 875 -42.09 -27.25 11.78
N GLN A 876 -42.81 -26.79 10.79
CA GLN A 876 -44.18 -26.27 10.99
C GLN A 876 -45.18 -27.39 10.73
N SER A 877 -45.87 -27.85 11.76
CA SER A 877 -46.81 -28.96 11.67
C SER A 877 -48.09 -28.71 12.49
N SER A 878 -49.19 -29.33 12.09
CA SER A 878 -50.49 -29.28 12.78
C SER A 878 -50.54 -30.04 14.10
N ALA A 879 -49.60 -30.94 14.34
CA ALA A 879 -49.41 -31.71 15.56
C ALA A 879 -47.93 -32.00 15.82
N SER A 880 -47.58 -32.45 17.02
CA SER A 880 -46.19 -32.78 17.38
C SER A 880 -45.64 -33.88 16.49
N VAL A 881 -44.45 -33.65 15.96
CA VAL A 881 -43.68 -34.63 15.15
C VAL A 881 -42.34 -34.92 15.84
N GLU A 882 -41.82 -36.13 15.65
CA GLU A 882 -40.47 -36.46 16.06
C GLU A 882 -39.49 -36.18 14.90
N ALA A 883 -38.36 -35.57 15.19
CA ALA A 883 -37.37 -35.22 14.20
C ALA A 883 -35.98 -35.81 14.54
N ALA A 884 -35.21 -36.12 13.52
CA ALA A 884 -33.80 -36.46 13.64
C ALA A 884 -32.97 -35.79 12.55
N VAL A 885 -31.72 -35.43 12.87
CA VAL A 885 -30.73 -34.92 11.93
C VAL A 885 -29.60 -35.97 11.86
N GLY A 886 -29.41 -36.53 10.68
CA GLY A 886 -28.62 -37.77 10.54
C GLY A 886 -29.18 -38.86 11.44
N ASP A 887 -28.32 -39.48 12.22
CA ASP A 887 -28.70 -40.54 13.19
C ASP A 887 -29.10 -39.96 14.56
N THR A 888 -29.11 -38.67 14.76
CA THR A 888 -29.35 -38.01 16.05
C THR A 888 -30.78 -37.48 16.15
N ALA A 889 -31.55 -38.07 17.11
CA ALA A 889 -32.88 -37.55 17.42
C ALA A 889 -32.78 -36.15 18.05
N VAL A 890 -33.60 -35.22 17.57
CA VAL A 890 -33.59 -33.81 18.00
C VAL A 890 -34.93 -33.43 18.63
N ALA A 891 -34.88 -32.72 19.74
CA ALA A 891 -36.08 -32.22 20.40
C ALA A 891 -36.46 -30.88 19.81
N LEU A 892 -37.65 -30.76 19.23
CA LEU A 892 -38.23 -29.52 18.78
C LEU A 892 -38.85 -28.75 19.97
N ASP A 893 -38.64 -27.46 20.03
CA ASP A 893 -39.31 -26.60 21.03
C ASP A 893 -40.81 -26.39 20.73
N ALA A 894 -41.49 -25.57 21.52
CA ALA A 894 -42.93 -25.28 21.31
C ALA A 894 -43.22 -24.51 20.01
N SER A 895 -42.19 -23.96 19.36
CA SER A 895 -42.30 -23.30 18.04
C SER A 895 -41.88 -24.23 16.89
N GLY A 896 -41.57 -25.50 17.19
CA GLY A 896 -41.10 -26.48 16.19
C GLY A 896 -39.66 -26.32 15.77
N LYS A 897 -38.82 -25.68 16.60
CA LYS A 897 -37.43 -25.32 16.28
C LYS A 897 -36.43 -26.09 17.14
N SER A 898 -35.29 -26.45 16.56
CA SER A 898 -34.13 -27.01 17.24
C SER A 898 -32.84 -26.57 16.58
N THR A 899 -31.88 -26.11 17.39
CA THR A 899 -30.54 -25.73 16.88
C THR A 899 -29.59 -26.91 17.06
N GLN A 900 -28.88 -27.26 16.00
CA GLN A 900 -27.93 -28.37 15.99
C GLN A 900 -26.53 -27.87 15.57
N PRO A 901 -25.50 -28.11 16.36
CA PRO A 901 -24.13 -27.84 15.93
C PRO A 901 -23.69 -28.88 14.90
N VAL A 902 -23.11 -28.43 13.82
CA VAL A 902 -22.51 -29.29 12.78
C VAL A 902 -21.02 -28.97 12.73
N HIS A 903 -20.19 -29.94 13.03
CA HIS A 903 -18.75 -29.82 13.06
C HIS A 903 -18.10 -30.99 12.33
N ASP A 904 -16.82 -30.80 11.92
CA ASP A 904 -16.01 -31.84 11.28
C ASP A 904 -16.56 -32.29 9.92
N LEU A 905 -17.15 -31.37 9.14
CA LEU A 905 -17.48 -31.63 7.75
C LEU A 905 -16.18 -31.76 6.97
N GLY A 906 -15.64 -32.97 6.83
CA GLY A 906 -14.47 -33.23 6.00
C GLY A 906 -14.73 -32.89 4.52
N ASP A 907 -13.70 -33.01 3.65
CA ASP A 907 -13.70 -32.65 2.22
C ASP A 907 -14.70 -33.44 1.34
N THR A 908 -15.60 -34.22 1.94
CA THR A 908 -16.59 -35.01 1.22
C THR A 908 -17.97 -34.36 1.28
N GLU A 909 -18.66 -34.34 0.16
CA GLU A 909 -20.08 -33.96 0.04
C GLU A 909 -20.93 -34.57 1.16
N ASN A 910 -21.35 -33.72 2.10
CA ASN A 910 -22.14 -34.18 3.24
C ASN A 910 -23.61 -33.84 3.02
N ALA A 911 -24.34 -34.77 2.45
CA ALA A 911 -25.78 -34.76 2.52
C ALA A 911 -26.22 -35.18 3.94
N MET A 912 -26.81 -34.20 4.66
CA MET A 912 -27.46 -34.49 5.94
C MET A 912 -28.88 -34.96 5.68
N THR A 913 -29.27 -36.05 6.32
CA THR A 913 -30.64 -36.56 6.24
C THR A 913 -31.48 -36.00 7.39
N ILE A 914 -32.55 -35.27 7.07
CA ILE A 914 -33.56 -34.84 8.05
C ILE A 914 -34.67 -35.86 8.04
N THR A 915 -34.90 -36.50 9.14
CA THR A 915 -35.94 -37.54 9.26
C THR A 915 -37.09 -37.03 10.13
N LEU A 916 -38.29 -37.06 9.62
CA LEU A 916 -39.52 -36.74 10.38
C LEU A 916 -40.37 -37.98 10.55
N ARG A 917 -40.77 -38.30 11.81
CA ARG A 917 -41.79 -39.27 12.13
C ARG A 917 -43.11 -38.55 12.39
N VAL A 918 -44.04 -38.75 11.50
CA VAL A 918 -45.27 -37.93 11.44
C VAL A 918 -46.46 -38.81 11.73
N PRO A 919 -47.25 -38.55 12.80
CA PRO A 919 -48.46 -39.35 13.10
C PRO A 919 -49.52 -39.16 12.02
N ALA A 920 -50.36 -40.16 11.83
CA ALA A 920 -51.49 -40.14 10.90
C ALA A 920 -52.41 -38.92 11.13
N GLY A 921 -52.81 -38.26 10.07
CA GLY A 921 -53.65 -37.05 10.09
C GLY A 921 -52.91 -35.75 10.40
N THR A 922 -51.56 -35.77 10.55
CA THR A 922 -50.78 -34.58 10.79
C THR A 922 -50.34 -33.97 9.46
N THR A 923 -50.56 -32.68 9.31
CA THR A 923 -50.05 -31.91 8.17
C THR A 923 -48.75 -31.23 8.58
N VAL A 924 -47.69 -31.42 7.81
CA VAL A 924 -46.43 -30.68 7.85
C VAL A 924 -46.50 -29.67 6.73
N SER A 925 -46.51 -28.41 7.10
CA SER A 925 -46.66 -27.30 6.14
C SER A 925 -45.34 -26.77 5.65
N HIS A 926 -44.25 -26.85 6.44
CA HIS A 926 -42.97 -26.31 6.07
C HIS A 926 -41.85 -26.95 6.91
N VAL A 927 -40.73 -27.25 6.29
CA VAL A 927 -39.51 -27.73 6.95
C VAL A 927 -38.32 -26.95 6.45
N THR A 928 -37.56 -26.39 7.37
CA THR A 928 -36.26 -25.73 7.03
C THR A 928 -35.15 -26.29 7.89
N TYR A 929 -33.96 -26.36 7.32
CA TYR A 929 -32.73 -26.69 8.03
C TYR A 929 -31.62 -25.76 7.49
N MET A 930 -31.41 -24.65 8.18
CA MET A 930 -30.60 -23.54 7.69
C MET A 930 -29.55 -23.13 8.70
N LYS A 931 -28.39 -22.67 8.23
CA LYS A 931 -27.34 -22.13 9.11
C LYS A 931 -27.87 -20.90 9.87
N LYS A 932 -27.54 -20.82 11.14
CA LYS A 932 -27.99 -19.75 12.04
C LYS A 932 -27.23 -18.44 11.78
#